data_e9681fdcc4c8751a66d774974f6b62ec
#
_entry.id   e9681fdcc4c8751a66d774974f6b62ec
#
_cell.length_a   1.000
_cell.length_b   1.000
_cell.length_c   1.000
_cell.angle_alpha   90.00
_cell.angle_beta   90.00
_cell.angle_gamma   90.00
#
_symmetry.space_group_name_H-M   'P 1'
#
loop_
_entity.id
_entity.type
_entity.pdbx_description
1 polymer ?
#
loop_
_entity_poly.entity_id
_entity_poly.type
_entity_poly.pdbx_seq_one_letter_code
_entity_poly.pdbx_strand_id
1 'polypeptide(L)'
;MVPAILFFLVLVAPPLFLAVYKKRRFEETIALTTGGMILFMYVLGIIGLLKVSVYLILGATAALLILSFIKILKSKQFLKSLAPFFTPAALAFFLFFLFLLYAHYERLLHEYDEFTHWGDVVKAMAWIDDFSTSPLSHSYFQNYVPGMAIFQYLFEKLAMIFPGGIFVDWRLYFAYHLLTVIFLLPFFTVRKWRWFLQAFLLILFTALTPVFFDPESLSSIYVDGFLGLLAGAGFATLFLKKSSGWKTAHILVICALLVLVKDVGLLFAVTLGLAFLISEMPQIRENRKKFLILAGLTVAAVALPKILWEISIRVNHITFMKFRRPIKLDVLFRVITGQQAGYEAEVGAASINRLLTGVVGFHGPIEIKMIYPVLAAILIAVLMLFLFLWKKQDPEAHRQHRAAVWGALVTFVLYCLGMPLLYMFKLNSDTLVSFDRYMGIMLTCLIVLIFLLAAAWMQERPKWMIAGVGACVLIGAMTLNPVIMGKYLNRESIGDQYYVLGRFDTFVREMNEIAGGEEKHVWLIAQESDGSEFWPLRYGIRPANGEINVGFSISDHTKSLYPGDIWTLIIPAEEWREKLKDYDYVMIWQADDTFREDYAALFENPADIADRTIFAVNHNTNLLERITGTEPG
;
A
#
# COMPACT_ATOMS: atom_id res chain seq x y z
N MET A 1 -10.60 -21.18 4.01
CA MET A 1 -11.46 -21.25 2.79
C MET A 1 -12.76 -20.43 2.92
N VAL A 2 -13.60 -20.62 3.95
CA VAL A 2 -14.89 -19.89 4.10
C VAL A 2 -14.72 -18.36 4.04
N PRO A 3 -13.76 -17.73 4.75
CA PRO A 3 -13.56 -16.28 4.66
C PRO A 3 -13.24 -15.79 3.24
N ALA A 4 -12.43 -16.55 2.48
CA ALA A 4 -12.10 -16.17 1.10
C ALA A 4 -13.32 -16.23 0.17
N ILE A 5 -14.21 -17.22 0.36
CA ILE A 5 -15.48 -17.30 -0.36
C ILE A 5 -16.38 -16.12 -0.02
N LEU A 6 -16.48 -15.77 1.28
CA LEU A 6 -17.27 -14.62 1.72
C LEU A 6 -16.72 -13.31 1.13
N PHE A 7 -15.40 -13.14 1.15
CA PHE A 7 -14.75 -11.98 0.54
C PHE A 7 -15.00 -11.91 -0.97
N PHE A 8 -14.92 -13.05 -1.67
CA PHE A 8 -15.28 -13.15 -3.08
C PHE A 8 -16.72 -12.70 -3.32
N LEU A 9 -17.69 -13.19 -2.53
CA LEU A 9 -19.09 -12.81 -2.65
C LEU A 9 -19.32 -11.32 -2.41
N VAL A 10 -18.64 -10.72 -1.44
CA VAL A 10 -18.68 -9.28 -1.18
C VAL A 10 -18.24 -8.48 -2.41
N LEU A 11 -17.17 -8.90 -3.07
CA LEU A 11 -16.65 -8.22 -4.24
C LEU A 11 -17.52 -8.38 -5.50
N VAL A 12 -18.15 -9.56 -5.70
CA VAL A 12 -18.89 -9.85 -6.93
C VAL A 12 -20.38 -9.52 -6.87
N ALA A 13 -20.98 -9.40 -5.68
CA ALA A 13 -22.41 -9.13 -5.54
C ALA A 13 -22.85 -7.79 -6.18
N PRO A 14 -22.15 -6.65 -5.97
CA PRO A 14 -22.51 -5.40 -6.63
C PRO A 14 -22.38 -5.45 -8.17
N PRO A 15 -21.28 -5.98 -8.76
CA PRO A 15 -21.19 -6.22 -10.20
C PRO A 15 -22.30 -7.11 -10.75
N LEU A 16 -22.67 -8.20 -10.06
CA LEU A 16 -23.75 -9.08 -10.46
C LEU A 16 -25.09 -8.34 -10.49
N PHE A 17 -25.39 -7.59 -9.44
CA PHE A 17 -26.60 -6.77 -9.37
C PHE A 17 -26.65 -5.76 -10.54
N LEU A 18 -25.57 -5.03 -10.80
CA LEU A 18 -25.49 -4.07 -11.89
C LEU A 18 -25.57 -4.75 -13.27
N ALA A 19 -25.05 -5.95 -13.44
CA ALA A 19 -25.19 -6.72 -14.65
C ALA A 19 -26.67 -7.11 -14.91
N VAL A 20 -27.35 -7.59 -13.89
CA VAL A 20 -28.75 -8.07 -14.00
C VAL A 20 -29.75 -6.92 -14.19
N TYR A 21 -29.60 -5.83 -13.41
CA TYR A 21 -30.55 -4.72 -13.40
C TYR A 21 -30.23 -3.61 -14.39
N LYS A 22 -28.94 -3.30 -14.61
CA LYS A 22 -28.49 -2.19 -15.44
C LYS A 22 -27.78 -2.63 -16.72
N LYS A 23 -27.67 -3.94 -16.96
CA LYS A 23 -26.97 -4.52 -18.12
C LYS A 23 -25.53 -4.05 -18.26
N ARG A 24 -24.87 -3.75 -17.13
CA ARG A 24 -23.47 -3.33 -17.10
C ARG A 24 -22.58 -4.56 -17.08
N ARG A 25 -21.46 -4.48 -17.81
CA ARG A 25 -20.48 -5.57 -17.87
C ARG A 25 -19.67 -5.61 -16.57
N PHE A 26 -19.21 -6.81 -16.19
CA PHE A 26 -18.43 -7.05 -14.98
C PHE A 26 -17.24 -6.10 -14.87
N GLU A 27 -16.41 -5.99 -15.91
CA GLU A 27 -15.22 -5.14 -15.98
C GLU A 27 -15.53 -3.63 -15.89
N GLU A 28 -16.73 -3.21 -16.19
CA GLU A 28 -17.13 -1.80 -16.03
C GLU A 28 -17.42 -1.44 -14.59
N THR A 29 -17.71 -2.43 -13.75
CA THR A 29 -18.31 -2.19 -12.43
C THR A 29 -17.43 -2.59 -11.26
N ILE A 30 -16.60 -3.63 -11.39
CA ILE A 30 -15.84 -4.20 -10.28
C ILE A 30 -14.91 -3.18 -9.59
N ALA A 31 -14.12 -2.42 -10.35
CA ALA A 31 -13.23 -1.42 -9.77
C ALA A 31 -14.00 -0.26 -9.11
N LEU A 32 -15.10 0.18 -9.74
CA LEU A 32 -15.96 1.24 -9.19
C LEU A 32 -16.63 0.82 -7.89
N THR A 33 -17.18 -0.39 -7.83
CA THR A 33 -17.88 -0.88 -6.64
C THR A 33 -16.90 -1.19 -5.50
N THR A 34 -15.73 -1.76 -5.79
CA THR A 34 -14.70 -2.01 -4.77
C THR A 34 -14.14 -0.70 -4.23
N GLY A 35 -13.78 0.26 -5.10
CA GLY A 35 -13.33 1.58 -4.65
C GLY A 35 -14.41 2.32 -3.86
N GLY A 36 -15.67 2.22 -4.28
CA GLY A 36 -16.82 2.76 -3.54
C GLY A 36 -16.97 2.16 -2.15
N MET A 37 -16.74 0.84 -1.99
CA MET A 37 -16.73 0.18 -0.66
C MET A 37 -15.61 0.72 0.23
N ILE A 38 -14.40 0.88 -0.30
CA ILE A 38 -13.28 1.46 0.47
C ILE A 38 -13.62 2.88 0.94
N LEU A 39 -14.16 3.73 0.06
CA LEU A 39 -14.56 5.09 0.42
C LEU A 39 -15.72 5.12 1.42
N PHE A 40 -16.69 4.21 1.30
CA PHE A 40 -17.77 4.06 2.27
C PHE A 40 -17.24 3.68 3.65
N MET A 41 -16.35 2.68 3.73
CA MET A 41 -15.69 2.30 4.98
C MET A 41 -14.84 3.43 5.55
N TYR A 42 -14.14 4.17 4.69
CA TYR A 42 -13.37 5.33 5.10
C TYR A 42 -14.24 6.38 5.79
N VAL A 43 -15.36 6.77 5.17
CA VAL A 43 -16.26 7.79 5.75
C VAL A 43 -16.85 7.32 7.08
N LEU A 44 -17.27 6.06 7.19
CA LEU A 44 -17.78 5.51 8.44
C LEU A 44 -16.69 5.37 9.50
N GLY A 45 -15.48 4.98 9.11
CA GLY A 45 -14.34 4.89 10.02
C GLY A 45 -13.93 6.25 10.62
N ILE A 46 -13.99 7.34 9.84
CA ILE A 46 -13.73 8.70 10.35
C ILE A 46 -14.67 9.09 11.52
N ILE A 47 -15.86 8.52 11.57
CA ILE A 47 -16.81 8.76 12.66
C ILE A 47 -16.88 7.60 13.68
N GLY A 48 -15.85 6.75 13.73
CA GLY A 48 -15.74 5.64 14.68
C GLY A 48 -16.66 4.44 14.40
N LEU A 49 -17.15 4.30 13.17
CA LEU A 49 -18.06 3.23 12.76
C LEU A 49 -17.42 2.22 11.79
N LEU A 50 -16.09 2.02 11.87
CA LEU A 50 -15.37 1.14 10.95
C LEU A 50 -15.89 -0.29 11.00
N LYS A 51 -16.08 -0.87 12.18
CA LYS A 51 -16.68 -2.20 12.36
C LYS A 51 -18.10 -2.30 11.79
N VAL A 52 -18.92 -1.29 12.05
CA VAL A 52 -20.32 -1.24 11.58
C VAL A 52 -20.36 -1.26 10.05
N SER A 53 -19.39 -0.61 9.39
CA SER A 53 -19.29 -0.59 7.93
C SER A 53 -19.19 -2.00 7.33
N VAL A 54 -18.46 -2.91 7.98
CA VAL A 54 -18.33 -4.32 7.55
C VAL A 54 -19.67 -5.03 7.58
N TYR A 55 -20.44 -4.89 8.67
CA TYR A 55 -21.78 -5.50 8.76
C TYR A 55 -22.76 -4.91 7.76
N LEU A 56 -22.69 -3.60 7.50
CA LEU A 56 -23.51 -2.96 6.46
C LEU A 56 -23.15 -3.49 5.06
N ILE A 57 -21.87 -3.69 4.77
CA ILE A 57 -21.42 -4.31 3.52
C ILE A 57 -21.92 -5.75 3.41
N LEU A 58 -21.89 -6.54 4.47
CA LEU A 58 -22.41 -7.90 4.48
C LEU A 58 -23.93 -7.91 4.24
N GLY A 59 -24.67 -7.06 4.93
CA GLY A 59 -26.12 -6.92 4.74
C GLY A 59 -26.46 -6.49 3.30
N ALA A 60 -25.73 -5.51 2.76
CA ALA A 60 -25.87 -5.09 1.38
C ALA A 60 -25.53 -6.21 0.40
N THR A 61 -24.45 -6.97 0.64
CA THR A 61 -24.06 -8.12 -0.18
C THR A 61 -25.19 -9.15 -0.24
N ALA A 62 -25.74 -9.54 0.91
CA ALA A 62 -26.86 -10.49 0.98
C ALA A 62 -28.10 -9.97 0.22
N ALA A 63 -28.46 -8.71 0.45
CA ALA A 63 -29.59 -8.08 -0.23
C ALA A 63 -29.39 -8.04 -1.76
N LEU A 64 -28.21 -7.64 -2.23
CA LEU A 64 -27.90 -7.57 -3.67
C LEU A 64 -27.90 -8.95 -4.32
N LEU A 65 -27.41 -10.00 -3.65
CA LEU A 65 -27.46 -11.38 -4.13
C LEU A 65 -28.91 -11.87 -4.21
N ILE A 66 -29.72 -11.67 -3.17
CA ILE A 66 -31.14 -12.08 -3.13
C ILE A 66 -31.93 -11.37 -4.24
N LEU A 67 -31.76 -10.04 -4.37
CA LEU A 67 -32.45 -9.27 -5.41
C LEU A 67 -32.03 -9.73 -6.81
N SER A 68 -30.74 -9.97 -7.02
CA SER A 68 -30.24 -10.49 -8.29
C SER A 68 -30.84 -11.86 -8.61
N PHE A 69 -30.87 -12.77 -7.64
CA PHE A 69 -31.41 -14.11 -7.78
C PHE A 69 -32.91 -14.07 -8.12
N ILE A 70 -33.70 -13.29 -7.37
CA ILE A 70 -35.13 -13.09 -7.66
C ILE A 70 -35.37 -12.58 -9.07
N LYS A 71 -34.55 -11.58 -9.52
CA LYS A 71 -34.67 -11.03 -10.87
C LYS A 71 -34.33 -12.04 -11.95
N ILE A 72 -33.30 -12.86 -11.71
CA ILE A 72 -32.85 -13.92 -12.62
C ILE A 72 -33.93 -15.00 -12.74
N LEU A 73 -34.52 -15.48 -11.62
CA LEU A 73 -35.56 -16.46 -11.61
C LEU A 73 -36.84 -15.99 -12.34
N LYS A 74 -37.18 -14.70 -12.20
CA LYS A 74 -38.33 -14.09 -12.92
C LYS A 74 -38.07 -13.84 -14.40
N SER A 75 -36.82 -14.00 -14.87
CA SER A 75 -36.45 -13.73 -16.25
C SER A 75 -36.75 -14.94 -17.14
N LYS A 76 -37.57 -14.75 -18.19
CA LYS A 76 -37.75 -15.77 -19.23
C LYS A 76 -36.49 -16.09 -20.05
N GLN A 77 -35.45 -15.25 -19.91
CA GLN A 77 -34.16 -15.34 -20.64
C GLN A 77 -32.98 -15.37 -19.67
N PHE A 78 -32.93 -16.40 -18.82
CA PHE A 78 -31.94 -16.59 -17.77
C PHE A 78 -30.50 -16.29 -18.23
N LEU A 79 -30.00 -16.96 -19.28
CA LEU A 79 -28.65 -16.80 -19.79
C LEU A 79 -28.37 -15.38 -20.28
N LYS A 80 -29.34 -14.73 -20.95
CA LYS A 80 -29.18 -13.34 -21.41
C LYS A 80 -29.11 -12.34 -20.25
N SER A 81 -29.76 -12.64 -19.15
CA SER A 81 -29.72 -11.80 -17.94
C SER A 81 -28.34 -11.82 -17.29
N LEU A 82 -27.65 -12.95 -17.36
CA LEU A 82 -26.32 -13.16 -16.78
C LEU A 82 -25.17 -12.81 -17.73
N ALA A 83 -25.41 -12.72 -19.03
CA ALA A 83 -24.37 -12.48 -20.03
C ALA A 83 -23.48 -11.25 -19.74
N PRO A 84 -23.97 -10.12 -19.19
CA PRO A 84 -23.11 -8.99 -18.85
C PRO A 84 -22.18 -9.27 -17.66
N PHE A 85 -22.51 -10.23 -16.81
CA PHE A 85 -21.67 -10.67 -15.70
C PHE A 85 -20.61 -11.69 -16.16
N PHE A 86 -21.01 -12.72 -16.91
CA PHE A 86 -20.10 -13.75 -17.40
C PHE A 86 -19.32 -13.28 -18.64
N THR A 87 -18.35 -12.42 -18.40
CA THR A 87 -17.47 -11.86 -19.43
C THR A 87 -16.07 -12.51 -19.38
N PRO A 88 -15.24 -12.37 -20.40
CA PRO A 88 -13.84 -12.76 -20.33
C PRO A 88 -13.11 -12.13 -19.14
N ALA A 89 -13.44 -10.88 -18.79
CA ALA A 89 -12.86 -10.19 -17.63
C ALA A 89 -13.29 -10.82 -16.30
N ALA A 90 -14.53 -11.30 -16.18
CA ALA A 90 -14.99 -12.02 -14.98
C ALA A 90 -14.22 -13.34 -14.81
N LEU A 91 -13.96 -14.07 -15.90
CA LEU A 91 -13.11 -15.26 -15.85
C LEU A 91 -11.68 -14.91 -15.46
N ALA A 92 -11.12 -13.82 -16.02
CA ALA A 92 -9.79 -13.36 -15.65
C ALA A 92 -9.71 -13.02 -14.16
N PHE A 93 -10.69 -12.28 -13.63
CA PHE A 93 -10.79 -11.98 -12.19
C PHE A 93 -10.80 -13.25 -11.35
N PHE A 94 -11.63 -14.23 -11.71
CA PHE A 94 -11.72 -15.50 -10.98
C PHE A 94 -10.39 -16.26 -10.99
N LEU A 95 -9.71 -16.32 -12.14
CA LEU A 95 -8.41 -16.97 -12.25
C LEU A 95 -7.32 -16.25 -11.42
N PHE A 96 -7.29 -14.91 -11.45
CA PHE A 96 -6.40 -14.13 -10.59
C PHE A 96 -6.72 -14.34 -9.11
N PHE A 97 -8.00 -14.37 -8.73
CA PHE A 97 -8.40 -14.63 -7.36
C PHE A 97 -7.87 -15.98 -6.86
N LEU A 98 -8.03 -17.05 -7.63
CA LEU A 98 -7.53 -18.38 -7.27
C LEU A 98 -6.01 -18.44 -7.25
N PHE A 99 -5.35 -17.83 -8.25
CA PHE A 99 -3.89 -17.80 -8.31
C PHE A 99 -3.30 -17.04 -7.12
N LEU A 100 -3.83 -15.87 -6.80
CA LEU A 100 -3.35 -15.08 -5.67
C LEU A 100 -3.62 -15.78 -4.33
N LEU A 101 -4.75 -16.47 -4.21
CA LEU A 101 -5.04 -17.29 -3.02
C LEU A 101 -3.98 -18.39 -2.85
N TYR A 102 -3.62 -19.09 -3.94
CA TYR A 102 -2.55 -20.08 -3.91
C TYR A 102 -1.19 -19.46 -3.58
N ALA A 103 -0.83 -18.37 -4.24
CA ALA A 103 0.49 -17.78 -4.13
C ALA A 103 0.77 -17.15 -2.75
N HIS A 104 -0.28 -16.65 -2.08
CA HIS A 104 -0.12 -15.94 -0.81
C HIS A 104 -0.52 -16.75 0.42
N TYR A 105 -1.29 -17.84 0.28
CA TYR A 105 -1.70 -18.64 1.43
C TYR A 105 -0.52 -19.03 2.31
N GLU A 106 -0.62 -18.81 3.63
CA GLU A 106 0.44 -19.03 4.63
C GLU A 106 1.66 -18.10 4.56
N ARG A 107 1.68 -17.07 3.71
CA ARG A 107 2.78 -16.09 3.67
C ARG A 107 2.77 -15.24 4.95
N LEU A 108 3.96 -15.04 5.53
CA LEU A 108 4.17 -14.15 6.68
C LEU A 108 4.70 -12.79 6.23
N LEU A 109 4.51 -11.76 7.03
CA LEU A 109 5.22 -10.50 6.88
C LEU A 109 6.72 -10.74 7.13
N HIS A 110 7.59 -10.05 6.39
CA HIS A 110 9.04 -10.25 6.51
C HIS A 110 9.87 -8.99 6.24
N GLU A 111 9.26 -7.96 5.66
CA GLU A 111 9.92 -6.71 5.38
C GLU A 111 9.84 -5.74 6.56
N TYR A 112 10.89 -4.95 6.73
CA TYR A 112 11.03 -3.99 7.84
C TYR A 112 9.82 -3.04 7.95
N ASP A 113 9.44 -2.38 6.83
CA ASP A 113 8.32 -1.43 6.83
C ASP A 113 6.95 -2.13 6.99
N GLU A 114 6.85 -3.44 6.79
CA GLU A 114 5.63 -4.20 7.06
C GLU A 114 5.35 -4.31 8.55
N PHE A 115 6.39 -4.57 9.35
CA PHE A 115 6.29 -4.64 10.81
C PHE A 115 6.18 -3.25 11.45
N THR A 116 6.85 -2.24 10.88
CA THR A 116 6.81 -0.89 11.45
C THR A 116 5.47 -0.20 11.23
N HIS A 117 4.81 -0.42 10.08
CA HIS A 117 3.56 0.28 9.78
C HIS A 117 2.58 -0.42 8.83
N TRP A 118 2.98 -0.96 7.67
CA TRP A 118 1.98 -1.42 6.69
C TRP A 118 1.13 -2.59 7.22
N GLY A 119 1.74 -3.59 7.82
CA GLY A 119 1.03 -4.72 8.43
C GLY A 119 0.57 -4.41 9.86
N ASP A 120 1.41 -3.73 10.65
CA ASP A 120 1.11 -3.36 12.04
C ASP A 120 -0.18 -2.53 12.14
N VAL A 121 -0.35 -1.54 11.25
CA VAL A 121 -1.56 -0.72 11.19
C VAL A 121 -2.81 -1.56 10.94
N VAL A 122 -2.76 -2.53 10.00
CA VAL A 122 -3.93 -3.37 9.72
C VAL A 122 -4.24 -4.30 10.89
N LYS A 123 -3.20 -4.86 11.54
CA LYS A 123 -3.36 -5.71 12.73
C LYS A 123 -3.98 -4.93 13.89
N ALA A 124 -3.49 -3.71 14.14
CA ALA A 124 -4.09 -2.81 15.12
C ALA A 124 -5.56 -2.49 14.78
N MET A 125 -5.84 -2.06 13.54
CA MET A 125 -7.21 -1.77 13.09
C MET A 125 -8.14 -2.98 13.26
N ALA A 126 -7.68 -4.19 12.96
CA ALA A 126 -8.47 -5.41 13.10
C ALA A 126 -8.79 -5.72 14.57
N TRP A 127 -7.93 -5.31 15.48
CA TRP A 127 -8.09 -5.51 16.91
C TRP A 127 -9.01 -4.46 17.54
N ILE A 128 -8.72 -3.15 17.32
CA ILE A 128 -9.48 -2.06 17.94
C ILE A 128 -10.75 -1.68 17.19
N ASP A 129 -10.96 -2.20 15.98
CA ASP A 129 -12.08 -1.86 15.07
C ASP A 129 -12.16 -0.36 14.70
N ASP A 130 -11.00 0.31 14.67
CA ASP A 130 -10.86 1.75 14.39
C ASP A 130 -9.60 2.03 13.56
N PHE A 131 -9.40 3.28 13.13
CA PHE A 131 -8.21 3.67 12.37
C PHE A 131 -6.95 3.78 13.23
N SER A 132 -5.79 3.77 12.57
CA SER A 132 -4.49 3.98 13.22
C SER A 132 -4.37 5.31 13.98
N THR A 133 -5.19 6.31 13.65
CA THR A 133 -5.28 7.58 14.38
C THR A 133 -5.96 7.45 15.75
N SER A 134 -6.61 6.33 16.05
CA SER A 134 -7.14 6.07 17.39
C SER A 134 -6.00 6.00 18.41
N PRO A 135 -6.13 6.62 19.59
CA PRO A 135 -5.16 6.49 20.69
C PRO A 135 -4.88 5.04 21.08
N LEU A 136 -5.87 4.15 20.92
CA LEU A 136 -5.75 2.71 21.22
C LEU A 136 -4.91 1.94 20.20
N SER A 137 -4.54 2.53 19.05
CA SER A 137 -3.82 1.80 18.02
C SER A 137 -2.36 1.53 18.38
N HIS A 138 -1.75 2.43 19.14
CA HIS A 138 -0.31 2.42 19.46
C HIS A 138 0.60 2.17 18.26
N SER A 139 0.13 2.48 17.04
CA SER A 139 0.91 2.31 15.81
C SER A 139 1.95 3.42 15.66
N TYR A 140 3.13 3.09 15.13
CA TYR A 140 4.24 4.05 15.06
C TYR A 140 3.97 5.20 14.09
N PHE A 141 3.39 4.91 12.91
CA PHE A 141 3.08 5.93 11.92
C PHE A 141 1.57 6.14 11.80
N GLN A 142 0.94 6.60 12.89
CA GLN A 142 -0.52 6.82 12.96
C GLN A 142 -1.06 7.79 11.91
N ASN A 143 -0.22 8.66 11.35
CA ASN A 143 -0.61 9.66 10.36
C ASN A 143 -0.71 9.12 8.91
N TYR A 144 -0.33 7.87 8.65
CA TYR A 144 -0.42 7.31 7.31
C TYR A 144 -1.87 7.10 6.90
N VAL A 145 -2.17 7.47 5.64
CA VAL A 145 -3.52 7.39 5.08
C VAL A 145 -3.95 5.93 4.87
N PRO A 146 -5.22 5.57 5.18
CA PRO A 146 -5.63 4.18 5.40
C PRO A 146 -6.19 3.45 4.17
N GLY A 147 -6.09 3.98 2.94
CA GLY A 147 -6.85 3.45 1.80
C GLY A 147 -6.61 1.96 1.50
N MET A 148 -5.35 1.51 1.51
CA MET A 148 -5.01 0.09 1.35
C MET A 148 -5.39 -0.69 2.61
N ALA A 149 -5.05 -0.16 3.78
CA ALA A 149 -5.33 -0.80 5.07
C ALA A 149 -6.83 -1.10 5.28
N ILE A 150 -7.73 -0.22 4.80
CA ILE A 150 -9.19 -0.46 4.85
C ILE A 150 -9.58 -1.71 4.05
N PHE A 151 -9.02 -1.91 2.87
CA PHE A 151 -9.35 -3.09 2.05
C PHE A 151 -8.78 -4.38 2.64
N GLN A 152 -7.58 -4.32 3.20
CA GLN A 152 -6.98 -5.43 3.95
C GLN A 152 -7.77 -5.73 5.24
N TYR A 153 -8.14 -4.71 6.00
CA TYR A 153 -9.00 -4.82 7.18
C TYR A 153 -10.35 -5.48 6.85
N LEU A 154 -10.98 -5.14 5.73
CA LEU A 154 -12.23 -5.77 5.31
C LEU A 154 -12.07 -7.30 5.23
N PHE A 155 -11.00 -7.79 4.60
CA PHE A 155 -10.78 -9.24 4.48
C PHE A 155 -10.49 -9.88 5.83
N GLU A 156 -9.62 -9.28 6.66
CA GLU A 156 -9.34 -9.77 8.01
C GLU A 156 -10.60 -9.83 8.85
N LYS A 157 -11.38 -8.75 8.86
CA LYS A 157 -12.59 -8.68 9.71
C LYS A 157 -13.65 -9.67 9.26
N LEU A 158 -13.83 -9.91 7.98
CA LEU A 158 -14.70 -10.96 7.46
C LEU A 158 -14.28 -12.36 7.94
N ALA A 159 -12.98 -12.59 8.14
CA ALA A 159 -12.50 -13.87 8.69
C ALA A 159 -12.72 -13.95 10.20
N MET A 160 -12.52 -12.85 10.92
CA MET A 160 -12.65 -12.77 12.38
C MET A 160 -14.11 -12.81 12.88
N ILE A 161 -15.10 -12.65 12.00
CA ILE A 161 -16.53 -12.83 12.35
C ILE A 161 -16.85 -14.30 12.70
N PHE A 162 -16.11 -15.25 12.15
CA PHE A 162 -16.32 -16.67 12.43
C PHE A 162 -15.72 -17.06 13.79
N PRO A 163 -16.36 -17.99 14.54
CA PRO A 163 -15.79 -18.52 15.77
C PRO A 163 -14.38 -19.10 15.53
N GLY A 164 -13.41 -18.67 16.32
CA GLY A 164 -12.01 -19.07 16.17
C GLY A 164 -11.28 -18.38 15.00
N GLY A 165 -11.90 -17.38 14.37
CA GLY A 165 -11.24 -16.59 13.34
C GLY A 165 -10.15 -15.70 13.96
N ILE A 166 -8.95 -15.82 13.43
CA ILE A 166 -7.77 -15.05 13.85
C ILE A 166 -7.26 -14.19 12.70
N PHE A 167 -6.50 -13.15 13.05
CA PHE A 167 -5.72 -12.37 12.10
C PHE A 167 -4.60 -13.25 11.51
N VAL A 168 -4.35 -13.15 10.19
CA VAL A 168 -3.25 -13.86 9.53
C VAL A 168 -2.66 -13.04 8.38
N ASP A 169 -1.35 -12.95 8.33
CA ASP A 169 -0.57 -12.07 7.46
C ASP A 169 -0.85 -12.26 5.96
N TRP A 170 -1.05 -13.49 5.50
CA TRP A 170 -1.22 -13.79 4.09
C TRP A 170 -2.45 -13.09 3.45
N ARG A 171 -3.48 -12.74 4.23
CA ARG A 171 -4.65 -12.02 3.72
C ARG A 171 -4.31 -10.60 3.33
N LEU A 172 -3.29 -10.00 3.93
CA LEU A 172 -2.81 -8.66 3.60
C LEU A 172 -2.21 -8.65 2.19
N TYR A 173 -1.35 -9.62 1.87
CA TYR A 173 -0.77 -9.79 0.54
C TYR A 173 -1.83 -10.09 -0.51
N PHE A 174 -2.74 -11.02 -0.20
CA PHE A 174 -3.83 -11.38 -1.09
C PHE A 174 -4.69 -10.17 -1.44
N ALA A 175 -5.12 -9.41 -0.43
CA ALA A 175 -5.94 -8.21 -0.63
C ALA A 175 -5.18 -7.15 -1.45
N TYR A 176 -3.92 -6.91 -1.14
CA TYR A 176 -3.07 -5.95 -1.85
C TYR A 176 -3.00 -6.26 -3.35
N HIS A 177 -2.62 -7.48 -3.72
CA HIS A 177 -2.48 -7.86 -5.12
C HIS A 177 -3.82 -8.00 -5.83
N LEU A 178 -4.87 -8.44 -5.13
CA LEU A 178 -6.21 -8.50 -5.71
C LEU A 178 -6.74 -7.11 -6.05
N LEU A 179 -6.52 -6.11 -5.18
CA LEU A 179 -6.91 -4.72 -5.46
C LEU A 179 -6.18 -4.17 -6.68
N THR A 180 -4.90 -4.51 -6.83
CA THR A 180 -4.09 -4.18 -8.00
C THR A 180 -4.74 -4.70 -9.29
N VAL A 181 -5.13 -5.97 -9.32
CA VAL A 181 -5.81 -6.58 -10.47
C VAL A 181 -7.17 -5.93 -10.72
N ILE A 182 -7.97 -5.68 -9.68
CA ILE A 182 -9.30 -5.08 -9.78
C ILE A 182 -9.27 -3.75 -10.54
N PHE A 183 -8.29 -2.88 -10.27
CA PHE A 183 -8.19 -1.58 -10.94
C PHE A 183 -7.66 -1.66 -12.38
N LEU A 184 -7.14 -2.80 -12.82
CA LEU A 184 -6.76 -3.06 -14.21
C LEU A 184 -7.90 -3.69 -15.05
N LEU A 185 -8.86 -4.37 -14.43
CA LEU A 185 -9.97 -5.04 -15.13
C LEU A 185 -10.81 -4.13 -16.01
N PRO A 186 -11.05 -2.83 -15.71
CA PRO A 186 -11.76 -1.92 -16.61
C PRO A 186 -11.16 -1.84 -18.02
N PHE A 187 -9.90 -2.18 -18.17
CA PHE A 187 -9.16 -2.18 -19.43
C PHE A 187 -9.22 -3.52 -20.17
N PHE A 188 -9.76 -4.55 -19.52
CA PHE A 188 -9.99 -5.87 -20.12
C PHE A 188 -11.26 -5.84 -21.02
N THR A 189 -11.20 -5.10 -22.13
CA THR A 189 -12.39 -4.81 -22.94
C THR A 189 -12.63 -5.82 -24.07
N VAL A 190 -11.93 -6.95 -24.08
CA VAL A 190 -12.06 -8.01 -25.08
C VAL A 190 -13.47 -8.60 -25.06
N ARG A 191 -14.14 -8.59 -26.21
CA ARG A 191 -15.50 -9.14 -26.38
C ARG A 191 -15.51 -10.58 -26.87
N LYS A 192 -14.48 -11.01 -27.61
CA LYS A 192 -14.40 -12.34 -28.23
C LYS A 192 -13.50 -13.25 -27.40
N TRP A 193 -14.00 -14.38 -26.96
CA TRP A 193 -13.28 -15.36 -26.15
C TRP A 193 -11.95 -15.83 -26.74
N ARG A 194 -11.83 -15.89 -28.07
CA ARG A 194 -10.59 -16.26 -28.75
C ARG A 194 -9.38 -15.37 -28.45
N TRP A 195 -9.61 -14.15 -27.91
CA TRP A 195 -8.57 -13.21 -27.54
C TRP A 195 -8.36 -13.11 -26.03
N PHE A 196 -8.98 -14.04 -25.27
CA PHE A 196 -8.91 -14.06 -23.81
C PHE A 196 -7.46 -14.13 -23.30
N LEU A 197 -6.67 -15.11 -23.81
CA LEU A 197 -5.31 -15.35 -23.34
C LEU A 197 -4.41 -14.13 -23.53
N GLN A 198 -4.49 -13.48 -24.71
CA GLN A 198 -3.69 -12.29 -24.99
C GLN A 198 -4.04 -11.14 -24.07
N ALA A 199 -5.31 -10.89 -23.83
CA ALA A 199 -5.75 -9.85 -22.92
C ALA A 199 -5.40 -10.18 -21.46
N PHE A 200 -5.50 -11.45 -21.05
CA PHE A 200 -5.10 -11.94 -19.75
C PHE A 200 -3.61 -11.69 -19.49
N LEU A 201 -2.75 -12.08 -20.43
CA LEU A 201 -1.31 -11.87 -20.35
C LEU A 201 -0.96 -10.37 -20.30
N LEU A 202 -1.63 -9.52 -21.09
CA LEU A 202 -1.43 -8.07 -21.04
C LEU A 202 -1.74 -7.49 -19.65
N ILE A 203 -2.85 -7.89 -19.04
CA ILE A 203 -3.20 -7.44 -17.68
C ILE A 203 -2.19 -7.98 -16.66
N LEU A 204 -1.80 -9.25 -16.78
CA LEU A 204 -0.78 -9.84 -15.91
C LEU A 204 0.54 -9.04 -15.98
N PHE A 205 1.04 -8.76 -17.18
CA PHE A 205 2.26 -7.95 -17.34
C PHE A 205 2.11 -6.53 -16.81
N THR A 206 0.94 -5.93 -17.00
CA THR A 206 0.66 -4.61 -16.43
C THR A 206 0.67 -4.64 -14.89
N ALA A 207 0.11 -5.70 -14.29
CA ALA A 207 0.13 -5.90 -12.84
C ALA A 207 1.55 -6.14 -12.29
N LEU A 208 2.43 -6.76 -13.08
CA LEU A 208 3.83 -7.02 -12.72
C LEU A 208 4.76 -5.82 -12.92
N THR A 209 4.27 -4.69 -13.42
CA THR A 209 5.12 -3.50 -13.68
C THR A 209 5.93 -3.03 -12.47
N PRO A 210 5.41 -3.02 -11.22
CA PRO A 210 6.20 -2.64 -10.05
C PRO A 210 7.45 -3.49 -9.85
N VAL A 211 7.39 -4.78 -10.19
CA VAL A 211 8.51 -5.75 -10.08
C VAL A 211 9.71 -5.36 -10.92
N PHE A 212 9.52 -4.56 -11.97
CA PHE A 212 10.63 -4.10 -12.82
C PHE A 212 11.60 -3.19 -12.07
N PHE A 213 11.13 -2.47 -11.06
CA PHE A 213 11.90 -1.51 -10.27
C PHE A 213 12.19 -2.00 -8.86
N ASP A 214 11.34 -2.85 -8.34
CA ASP A 214 11.43 -3.44 -7.03
C ASP A 214 11.04 -4.92 -7.11
N PRO A 215 12.03 -5.84 -7.22
CA PRO A 215 11.77 -7.27 -7.32
C PRO A 215 10.97 -7.83 -6.13
N GLU A 216 11.08 -7.20 -4.96
CA GLU A 216 10.41 -7.60 -3.73
C GLU A 216 8.93 -7.18 -3.70
N SER A 217 8.48 -6.36 -4.65
CA SER A 217 7.08 -5.90 -4.71
C SER A 217 6.04 -7.03 -4.87
N LEU A 218 6.45 -8.25 -5.25
CA LEU A 218 5.59 -9.44 -5.23
C LEU A 218 5.43 -10.03 -3.82
N SER A 219 6.42 -9.86 -2.98
CA SER A 219 6.48 -10.42 -1.63
C SER A 219 6.36 -9.36 -0.54
N SER A 220 5.99 -8.12 -0.89
CA SER A 220 5.74 -7.04 0.06
C SER A 220 4.36 -6.40 -0.13
N ILE A 221 3.89 -5.72 0.91
CA ILE A 221 2.65 -4.93 0.89
C ILE A 221 2.93 -3.42 0.86
N TYR A 222 4.13 -3.04 0.43
CA TYR A 222 4.51 -1.63 0.26
C TYR A 222 3.63 -0.96 -0.81
N VAL A 223 2.91 0.08 -0.41
CA VAL A 223 1.89 0.70 -1.28
C VAL A 223 2.45 1.46 -2.50
N ASP A 224 3.78 1.57 -2.60
CA ASP A 224 4.47 2.31 -3.67
C ASP A 224 4.12 1.76 -5.07
N GLY A 225 4.22 0.45 -5.25
CA GLY A 225 3.87 -0.21 -6.52
C GLY A 225 2.40 -0.03 -6.90
N PHE A 226 1.51 -0.22 -5.94
CA PHE A 226 0.07 -0.02 -6.15
C PHE A 226 -0.27 1.44 -6.46
N LEU A 227 0.35 2.41 -5.80
CA LEU A 227 0.13 3.84 -6.07
C LEU A 227 0.49 4.21 -7.50
N GLY A 228 1.67 3.78 -7.98
CA GLY A 228 2.09 4.01 -9.37
C GLY A 228 1.13 3.38 -10.37
N LEU A 229 0.72 2.14 -10.12
CA LEU A 229 -0.23 1.42 -10.97
C LEU A 229 -1.60 2.11 -10.98
N LEU A 230 -2.16 2.48 -9.82
CA LEU A 230 -3.44 3.18 -9.71
C LEU A 230 -3.41 4.53 -10.43
N ALA A 231 -2.29 5.26 -10.34
CA ALA A 231 -2.10 6.52 -11.04
C ALA A 231 -2.08 6.33 -12.57
N GLY A 232 -1.31 5.35 -13.07
CA GLY A 232 -1.28 5.02 -14.50
C GLY A 232 -2.64 4.58 -15.04
N ALA A 233 -3.35 3.73 -14.31
CA ALA A 233 -4.73 3.33 -14.61
C ALA A 233 -5.70 4.52 -14.55
N GLY A 234 -5.49 5.46 -13.63
CA GLY A 234 -6.25 6.70 -13.52
C GLY A 234 -6.15 7.53 -14.79
N PHE A 235 -4.94 7.85 -15.25
CA PHE A 235 -4.73 8.56 -16.52
C PHE A 235 -5.30 7.78 -17.71
N ALA A 236 -5.14 6.46 -17.74
CA ALA A 236 -5.71 5.61 -18.78
C ALA A 236 -7.24 5.63 -18.79
N THR A 237 -7.91 5.85 -17.66
CA THR A 237 -9.37 5.95 -17.58
C THR A 237 -9.94 7.09 -18.43
N LEU A 238 -9.15 8.15 -18.69
CA LEU A 238 -9.57 9.28 -19.52
C LEU A 238 -9.97 8.88 -20.94
N PHE A 239 -9.32 7.87 -21.52
CA PHE A 239 -9.60 7.40 -22.88
C PHE A 239 -10.46 6.12 -22.97
N LEU A 240 -10.96 5.61 -21.86
CA LEU A 240 -11.91 4.50 -21.91
C LEU A 240 -13.20 4.93 -22.61
N LYS A 241 -13.63 4.14 -23.60
CA LYS A 241 -14.90 4.31 -24.32
C LYS A 241 -16.07 3.90 -23.42
N LYS A 242 -16.44 4.75 -22.48
CA LYS A 242 -17.59 4.55 -21.57
C LYS A 242 -18.54 5.72 -21.63
N SER A 243 -19.80 5.49 -21.23
CA SER A 243 -20.73 6.59 -21.02
C SER A 243 -20.13 7.60 -20.05
N SER A 244 -20.31 8.89 -20.29
CA SER A 244 -19.67 9.97 -19.53
C SER A 244 -19.82 9.84 -18.01
N GLY A 245 -20.99 9.44 -17.51
CA GLY A 245 -21.24 9.29 -16.08
C GLY A 245 -20.43 8.16 -15.42
N TRP A 246 -20.23 7.03 -16.10
CA TRP A 246 -19.40 5.92 -15.56
C TRP A 246 -17.91 6.27 -15.56
N LYS A 247 -17.43 6.93 -16.61
CA LYS A 247 -16.05 7.43 -16.67
C LYS A 247 -15.78 8.43 -15.55
N THR A 248 -16.69 9.39 -15.37
CA THR A 248 -16.63 10.36 -14.27
C THR A 248 -16.55 9.66 -12.91
N ALA A 249 -17.45 8.71 -12.64
CA ALA A 249 -17.43 7.98 -11.37
C ALA A 249 -16.11 7.26 -11.12
N HIS A 250 -15.53 6.59 -12.13
CA HIS A 250 -14.23 5.93 -11.99
C HIS A 250 -13.12 6.93 -11.67
N ILE A 251 -13.06 8.07 -12.36
CA ILE A 251 -12.03 9.08 -12.14
C ILE A 251 -12.14 9.66 -10.73
N LEU A 252 -13.36 9.99 -10.26
CA LEU A 252 -13.57 10.53 -8.92
C LEU A 252 -13.16 9.53 -7.83
N VAL A 253 -13.52 8.24 -8.00
CA VAL A 253 -13.11 7.18 -7.08
C VAL A 253 -11.59 7.00 -7.08
N ILE A 254 -10.95 6.99 -8.25
CA ILE A 254 -9.49 6.85 -8.35
C ILE A 254 -8.79 8.07 -7.72
N CYS A 255 -9.25 9.30 -7.98
CA CYS A 255 -8.70 10.50 -7.35
C CYS A 255 -8.77 10.41 -5.81
N ALA A 256 -9.91 10.02 -5.26
CA ALA A 256 -10.06 9.86 -3.82
C ALA A 256 -9.15 8.75 -3.24
N LEU A 257 -9.04 7.62 -3.93
CA LEU A 257 -8.17 6.52 -3.50
C LEU A 257 -6.68 6.88 -3.60
N LEU A 258 -6.24 7.59 -4.65
CA LEU A 258 -4.85 8.06 -4.75
C LEU A 258 -4.44 8.85 -3.50
N VAL A 259 -5.32 9.74 -3.04
CA VAL A 259 -5.11 10.54 -1.81
C VAL A 259 -5.03 9.66 -0.57
N LEU A 260 -5.79 8.56 -0.53
CA LEU A 260 -5.88 7.64 0.62
C LEU A 260 -4.84 6.52 0.60
N VAL A 261 -4.09 6.31 -0.49
CA VAL A 261 -3.06 5.27 -0.57
C VAL A 261 -1.73 5.75 0.01
N LYS A 262 -1.31 6.97 -0.31
CA LYS A 262 -0.07 7.58 0.20
C LYS A 262 -0.15 9.10 0.06
N ASP A 263 0.53 9.86 0.93
CA ASP A 263 0.49 11.34 0.89
C ASP A 263 0.89 11.93 -0.48
N VAL A 264 1.89 11.36 -1.14
CA VAL A 264 2.30 11.78 -2.49
C VAL A 264 1.23 11.50 -3.55
N GLY A 265 0.27 10.64 -3.27
CA GLY A 265 -0.89 10.36 -4.11
C GLY A 265 -1.76 11.60 -4.37
N LEU A 266 -1.69 12.61 -3.48
CA LEU A 266 -2.34 13.91 -3.69
C LEU A 266 -1.85 14.59 -4.98
N LEU A 267 -0.54 14.52 -5.30
CA LEU A 267 0.00 15.06 -6.55
C LEU A 267 -0.64 14.40 -7.78
N PHE A 268 -0.71 13.05 -7.75
CA PHE A 268 -1.34 12.30 -8.84
C PHE A 268 -2.84 12.58 -8.96
N ALA A 269 -3.54 12.69 -7.83
CA ALA A 269 -4.98 12.99 -7.81
C ALA A 269 -5.28 14.38 -8.37
N VAL A 270 -4.51 15.40 -7.99
CA VAL A 270 -4.65 16.77 -8.50
C VAL A 270 -4.41 16.82 -10.00
N THR A 271 -3.30 16.25 -10.47
CA THR A 271 -2.94 16.30 -11.90
C THR A 271 -3.89 15.47 -12.76
N LEU A 272 -4.36 14.32 -12.28
CA LEU A 272 -5.42 13.52 -12.94
C LEU A 272 -6.74 14.31 -13.00
N GLY A 273 -7.15 14.92 -11.90
CA GLY A 273 -8.36 15.74 -11.83
C GLY A 273 -8.31 16.92 -12.80
N LEU A 274 -7.17 17.63 -12.88
CA LEU A 274 -6.95 18.70 -13.84
C LEU A 274 -6.98 18.20 -15.29
N ALA A 275 -6.30 17.09 -15.59
CA ALA A 275 -6.32 16.46 -16.91
C ALA A 275 -7.76 16.06 -17.32
N PHE A 276 -8.55 15.55 -16.37
CA PHE A 276 -9.95 15.23 -16.59
C PHE A 276 -10.76 16.49 -16.92
N LEU A 277 -10.67 17.54 -16.12
CA LEU A 277 -11.40 18.77 -16.36
C LEU A 277 -11.02 19.42 -17.72
N ILE A 278 -9.73 19.39 -18.08
CA ILE A 278 -9.25 19.85 -19.38
C ILE A 278 -9.87 19.03 -20.52
N SER A 279 -9.99 17.70 -20.35
CA SER A 279 -10.61 16.83 -21.36
C SER A 279 -12.10 17.11 -21.56
N GLU A 280 -12.79 17.60 -20.52
CA GLU A 280 -14.22 17.90 -20.52
C GLU A 280 -14.54 19.39 -20.76
N MET A 281 -13.52 20.24 -20.97
CA MET A 281 -13.70 21.70 -21.23
C MET A 281 -14.73 22.06 -22.32
N PRO A 282 -14.88 21.33 -23.44
CA PRO A 282 -15.92 21.66 -24.41
C PRO A 282 -17.34 21.67 -23.86
N GLN A 283 -17.59 20.91 -22.77
CA GLN A 283 -18.89 20.93 -22.09
C GLN A 283 -19.25 22.31 -21.51
N ILE A 284 -18.26 23.20 -21.28
CA ILE A 284 -18.52 24.57 -20.82
C ILE A 284 -19.42 25.31 -21.83
N ARG A 285 -19.17 25.11 -23.14
CA ARG A 285 -19.93 25.74 -24.21
C ARG A 285 -21.34 25.15 -24.35
N GLU A 286 -21.50 23.87 -24.04
CA GLU A 286 -22.76 23.15 -24.14
C GLU A 286 -23.64 23.33 -22.88
N ASN A 287 -23.04 23.19 -21.71
CA ASN A 287 -23.73 23.27 -20.42
C ASN A 287 -22.76 23.67 -19.28
N ARG A 288 -22.58 24.96 -19.09
CA ARG A 288 -21.70 25.53 -18.04
C ARG A 288 -22.04 25.00 -16.63
N LYS A 289 -23.34 24.86 -16.30
CA LYS A 289 -23.75 24.35 -14.97
C LYS A 289 -23.29 22.93 -14.74
N LYS A 290 -23.42 22.04 -15.73
CA LYS A 290 -22.95 20.66 -15.66
C LYS A 290 -21.43 20.59 -15.46
N PHE A 291 -20.67 21.44 -16.19
CA PHE A 291 -19.22 21.50 -16.01
C PHE A 291 -18.82 21.99 -14.62
N LEU A 292 -19.48 23.01 -14.06
CA LEU A 292 -19.20 23.51 -12.71
C LEU A 292 -19.49 22.44 -11.64
N ILE A 293 -20.57 21.66 -11.79
CA ILE A 293 -20.86 20.53 -10.90
C ILE A 293 -19.74 19.49 -11.01
N LEU A 294 -19.31 19.17 -12.22
CA LEU A 294 -18.21 18.22 -12.46
C LEU A 294 -16.90 18.70 -11.81
N ALA A 295 -16.57 19.97 -11.96
CA ALA A 295 -15.41 20.58 -11.34
C ALA A 295 -15.50 20.53 -9.81
N GLY A 296 -16.65 20.88 -9.24
CA GLY A 296 -16.89 20.77 -7.79
C GLY A 296 -16.74 19.34 -7.26
N LEU A 297 -17.31 18.35 -7.96
CA LEU A 297 -17.15 16.94 -7.61
C LEU A 297 -15.69 16.46 -7.70
N THR A 298 -14.93 16.92 -8.71
CA THR A 298 -13.52 16.59 -8.87
C THR A 298 -12.69 17.17 -7.73
N VAL A 299 -12.90 18.44 -7.41
CA VAL A 299 -12.23 19.07 -6.25
C VAL A 299 -12.60 18.36 -4.95
N ALA A 300 -13.87 18.02 -4.75
CA ALA A 300 -14.34 17.29 -3.57
C ALA A 300 -13.67 15.90 -3.47
N ALA A 301 -13.57 15.15 -4.57
CA ALA A 301 -12.94 13.82 -4.58
C ALA A 301 -11.44 13.87 -4.22
N VAL A 302 -10.75 14.97 -4.55
CA VAL A 302 -9.34 15.17 -4.20
C VAL A 302 -9.20 15.71 -2.78
N ALA A 303 -9.99 16.72 -2.41
CA ALA A 303 -9.78 17.46 -1.17
C ALA A 303 -10.41 16.81 0.07
N LEU A 304 -11.64 16.29 -0.03
CA LEU A 304 -12.36 15.79 1.14
C LEU A 304 -11.65 14.61 1.83
N PRO A 305 -11.11 13.59 1.12
CA PRO A 305 -10.41 12.51 1.78
C PRO A 305 -9.22 13.01 2.60
N LYS A 306 -8.45 13.95 2.06
CA LYS A 306 -7.30 14.53 2.78
C LYS A 306 -7.75 15.38 3.97
N ILE A 307 -8.74 16.24 3.79
CA ILE A 307 -9.25 17.12 4.86
C ILE A 307 -9.79 16.28 6.02
N LEU A 308 -10.60 15.26 5.74
CA LEU A 308 -11.16 14.40 6.78
C LEU A 308 -10.06 13.65 7.54
N TRP A 309 -9.01 13.17 6.85
CA TRP A 309 -7.87 12.53 7.50
C TRP A 309 -7.08 13.49 8.39
N GLU A 310 -6.81 14.71 7.93
CA GLU A 310 -6.15 15.73 8.73
C GLU A 310 -6.98 16.14 9.97
N ILE A 311 -8.30 16.15 9.83
CA ILE A 311 -9.20 16.36 10.98
C ILE A 311 -9.06 15.21 11.99
N SER A 312 -9.07 13.94 11.53
CA SER A 312 -8.88 12.77 12.39
C SER A 312 -7.55 12.83 13.15
N ILE A 313 -6.44 13.15 12.46
CA ILE A 313 -5.12 13.32 13.08
C ILE A 313 -5.16 14.39 14.20
N ARG A 314 -5.81 15.53 13.95
CA ARG A 314 -5.89 16.63 14.91
C ARG A 314 -6.79 16.33 16.11
N VAL A 315 -7.95 15.72 15.85
CA VAL A 315 -8.93 15.35 16.90
C VAL A 315 -8.34 14.31 17.85
N ASN A 316 -7.56 13.38 17.32
CA ASN A 316 -6.91 12.32 18.10
C ASN A 316 -5.54 12.74 18.66
N HIS A 317 -5.15 14.00 18.53
CA HIS A 317 -3.91 14.59 19.11
C HIS A 317 -2.63 13.83 18.72
N ILE A 318 -2.55 13.33 17.48
CA ILE A 318 -1.36 12.61 17.00
C ILE A 318 -0.15 13.56 16.97
N THR A 319 0.84 13.29 17.80
CA THR A 319 2.04 14.14 17.97
C THR A 319 3.18 13.72 17.07
N PHE A 320 3.44 12.41 16.95
CA PHE A 320 4.48 11.89 16.07
C PHE A 320 3.96 11.68 14.66
N MET A 321 4.51 12.43 13.70
CA MET A 321 4.06 12.41 12.31
C MET A 321 5.27 12.34 11.36
N LYS A 322 5.42 11.21 10.67
CA LYS A 322 6.45 11.05 9.64
C LYS A 322 6.15 11.97 8.45
N PHE A 323 7.19 12.49 7.82
CA PHE A 323 7.13 13.42 6.67
C PHE A 323 6.42 14.75 6.92
N ARG A 324 6.22 15.17 8.18
CA ARG A 324 5.52 16.43 8.54
C ARG A 324 6.45 17.62 8.78
N ARG A 325 7.77 17.45 8.63
CA ARG A 325 8.69 18.58 8.73
C ARG A 325 8.30 19.65 7.69
N PRO A 326 8.27 20.95 8.07
CA PRO A 326 7.89 22.02 7.15
C PRO A 326 8.95 22.21 6.06
N ILE A 327 8.53 22.59 4.86
CA ILE A 327 9.44 23.09 3.82
C ILE A 327 9.80 24.53 4.19
N LYS A 328 11.08 24.78 4.44
CA LYS A 328 11.61 26.11 4.77
C LYS A 328 11.91 26.86 3.46
N LEU A 329 10.99 27.71 3.03
CA LEU A 329 11.11 28.43 1.76
C LEU A 329 12.32 29.36 1.70
N ASP A 330 12.73 29.95 2.81
CA ASP A 330 13.94 30.76 2.91
C ASP A 330 15.21 29.94 2.67
N VAL A 331 15.27 28.72 3.23
CA VAL A 331 16.38 27.78 2.99
C VAL A 331 16.39 27.34 1.53
N LEU A 332 15.23 26.98 0.99
CA LEU A 332 15.09 26.60 -0.42
C LEU A 332 15.58 27.72 -1.35
N PHE A 333 15.17 28.96 -1.11
CA PHE A 333 15.61 30.12 -1.89
C PHE A 333 17.14 30.31 -1.82
N ARG A 334 17.73 30.21 -0.63
CA ARG A 334 19.19 30.30 -0.44
C ARG A 334 19.95 29.18 -1.15
N VAL A 335 19.43 27.94 -1.09
CA VAL A 335 20.02 26.80 -1.83
C VAL A 335 19.97 27.03 -3.33
N ILE A 336 18.82 27.45 -3.89
CA ILE A 336 18.67 27.70 -5.33
C ILE A 336 19.57 28.84 -5.80
N THR A 337 19.78 29.86 -4.98
CA THR A 337 20.64 31.02 -5.31
C THR A 337 22.12 30.78 -5.01
N GLY A 338 22.49 29.59 -4.51
CA GLY A 338 23.88 29.28 -4.14
C GLY A 338 24.39 30.03 -2.91
N GLN A 339 23.52 30.64 -2.12
CA GLN A 339 23.88 31.45 -0.94
C GLN A 339 24.02 30.62 0.35
N GLN A 340 23.60 29.36 0.36
CA GLN A 340 23.71 28.48 1.50
C GLN A 340 24.59 27.27 1.18
N ALA A 341 25.69 27.13 1.93
CA ALA A 341 26.41 25.88 2.13
C ALA A 341 25.85 25.24 3.42
N GLY A 342 25.66 23.94 3.46
CA GLY A 342 25.19 23.20 4.63
C GLY A 342 24.46 21.91 4.23
N TYR A 343 24.06 21.16 5.23
CA TYR A 343 23.53 19.81 5.06
C TYR A 343 22.33 19.73 4.09
N GLU A 344 21.36 20.65 4.18
CA GLU A 344 20.21 20.66 3.25
C GLU A 344 20.64 20.90 1.79
N ALA A 345 21.67 21.74 1.56
CA ALA A 345 22.20 21.98 0.21
C ALA A 345 22.91 20.74 -0.33
N GLU A 346 23.69 20.04 0.49
CA GLU A 346 24.39 18.80 0.15
C GLU A 346 23.38 17.69 -0.19
N VAL A 347 22.35 17.50 0.64
CA VAL A 347 21.26 16.54 0.39
C VAL A 347 20.51 16.89 -0.91
N GLY A 348 20.23 18.18 -1.14
CA GLY A 348 19.61 18.66 -2.37
C GLY A 348 20.44 18.35 -3.61
N ALA A 349 21.73 18.65 -3.56
CA ALA A 349 22.68 18.35 -4.64
C ALA A 349 22.82 16.84 -4.89
N ALA A 350 22.93 16.03 -3.82
CA ALA A 350 22.99 14.58 -3.92
C ALA A 350 21.74 13.99 -4.59
N SER A 351 20.55 14.47 -4.22
CA SER A 351 19.28 13.99 -4.79
C SER A 351 19.14 14.42 -6.26
N ILE A 352 19.54 15.62 -6.65
CA ILE A 352 19.56 16.06 -8.05
C ILE A 352 20.59 15.23 -8.84
N ASN A 353 21.79 15.03 -8.29
CA ASN A 353 22.79 14.18 -8.93
C ASN A 353 22.27 12.76 -9.14
N ARG A 354 21.60 12.16 -8.14
CA ARG A 354 20.98 10.82 -8.26
C ARG A 354 19.90 10.79 -9.35
N LEU A 355 19.09 11.83 -9.50
CA LEU A 355 18.11 11.95 -10.59
C LEU A 355 18.78 11.99 -11.98
N LEU A 356 19.93 12.64 -12.11
CA LEU A 356 20.59 12.84 -13.39
C LEU A 356 21.53 11.69 -13.77
N THR A 357 22.19 11.07 -12.81
CA THR A 357 23.23 10.07 -13.03
C THR A 357 22.89 8.69 -12.45
N GLY A 358 21.87 8.62 -11.61
CA GLY A 358 21.46 7.38 -10.97
C GLY A 358 21.02 6.33 -11.98
N VAL A 359 21.34 5.08 -11.68
CA VAL A 359 21.11 3.94 -12.56
C VAL A 359 19.91 3.15 -12.05
N VAL A 360 18.97 2.88 -12.94
CA VAL A 360 17.90 1.89 -12.75
C VAL A 360 18.42 0.54 -13.24
N GLY A 361 18.43 -0.46 -12.38
CA GLY A 361 18.74 -1.84 -12.74
C GLY A 361 17.45 -2.61 -13.00
N PHE A 362 17.39 -3.32 -14.13
CA PHE A 362 16.37 -4.34 -14.37
C PHE A 362 17.00 -5.70 -14.05
N HIS A 363 16.42 -6.40 -13.09
CA HIS A 363 17.02 -7.60 -12.48
C HIS A 363 16.63 -8.90 -13.20
N GLY A 364 16.51 -8.84 -14.54
CA GLY A 364 16.26 -10.03 -15.38
C GLY A 364 17.48 -10.93 -15.55
N PRO A 365 17.38 -11.98 -16.41
CA PRO A 365 18.51 -12.84 -16.77
C PRO A 365 19.69 -12.09 -17.37
N ILE A 366 19.41 -10.98 -18.05
CA ILE A 366 20.39 -10.01 -18.53
C ILE A 366 20.24 -8.77 -17.68
N GLU A 367 21.29 -8.40 -16.95
CA GLU A 367 21.28 -7.18 -16.16
C GLU A 367 21.35 -5.96 -17.09
N ILE A 368 20.21 -5.29 -17.25
CA ILE A 368 20.10 -4.04 -18.01
C ILE A 368 20.17 -2.89 -17.01
N LYS A 369 21.22 -2.08 -17.16
CA LYS A 369 21.39 -0.84 -16.39
C LYS A 369 21.17 0.37 -17.29
N MET A 370 20.35 1.31 -16.83
CA MET A 370 20.04 2.54 -17.58
C MET A 370 19.94 3.72 -16.63
N ILE A 371 20.49 4.86 -17.00
CA ILE A 371 20.34 6.08 -16.19
C ILE A 371 18.91 6.61 -16.30
N TYR A 372 18.39 7.20 -15.21
CA TYR A 372 17.03 7.73 -15.14
C TYR A 372 16.63 8.63 -16.32
N PRO A 373 17.44 9.61 -16.76
CA PRO A 373 17.09 10.47 -17.90
C PRO A 373 16.89 9.70 -19.21
N VAL A 374 17.69 8.66 -19.48
CA VAL A 374 17.57 7.85 -20.70
C VAL A 374 16.27 7.04 -20.65
N LEU A 375 15.97 6.40 -19.54
CA LEU A 375 14.69 5.68 -19.37
C LEU A 375 13.51 6.63 -19.52
N ALA A 376 13.55 7.79 -18.86
CA ALA A 376 12.52 8.81 -18.98
C ALA A 376 12.33 9.28 -20.43
N ALA A 377 13.41 9.55 -21.16
CA ALA A 377 13.35 9.95 -22.56
C ALA A 377 12.69 8.86 -23.45
N ILE A 378 13.01 7.58 -23.21
CA ILE A 378 12.37 6.46 -23.92
C ILE A 378 10.88 6.42 -23.62
N LEU A 379 10.47 6.48 -22.36
CA LEU A 379 9.05 6.44 -21.97
C LEU A 379 8.28 7.64 -22.55
N ILE A 380 8.85 8.84 -22.50
CA ILE A 380 8.27 10.04 -23.12
C ILE A 380 8.12 9.86 -24.64
N ALA A 381 9.17 9.38 -25.31
CA ALA A 381 9.14 9.14 -26.76
C ALA A 381 8.04 8.13 -27.14
N VAL A 382 7.86 7.05 -26.38
CA VAL A 382 6.80 6.07 -26.59
C VAL A 382 5.42 6.69 -26.38
N LEU A 383 5.22 7.49 -25.35
CA LEU A 383 3.96 8.22 -25.10
C LEU A 383 3.64 9.19 -26.25
N MET A 384 4.63 9.93 -26.74
CA MET A 384 4.47 10.84 -27.87
C MET A 384 4.18 10.10 -29.17
N LEU A 385 4.78 8.93 -29.38
CA LEU A 385 4.46 8.03 -30.51
C LEU A 385 2.98 7.62 -30.47
N PHE A 386 2.43 7.24 -29.32
CA PHE A 386 1.01 6.93 -29.20
C PHE A 386 0.12 8.14 -29.55
N LEU A 387 0.47 9.35 -29.10
CA LEU A 387 -0.26 10.56 -29.49
C LEU A 387 -0.24 10.77 -31.01
N PHE A 388 0.89 10.53 -31.65
CA PHE A 388 1.01 10.62 -33.11
C PHE A 388 0.17 9.57 -33.83
N LEU A 389 0.23 8.30 -33.40
CA LEU A 389 -0.54 7.20 -33.98
C LEU A 389 -2.05 7.41 -33.90
N TRP A 390 -2.52 8.13 -32.86
CA TRP A 390 -3.94 8.43 -32.66
C TRP A 390 -4.41 9.78 -33.22
N LYS A 391 -3.52 10.57 -33.82
CA LYS A 391 -3.87 11.88 -34.38
C LYS A 391 -4.98 11.82 -35.45
N LYS A 392 -5.11 10.67 -36.14
CA LYS A 392 -6.12 10.46 -37.20
C LYS A 392 -7.48 9.98 -36.67
N GLN A 393 -7.66 9.85 -35.37
CA GLN A 393 -8.92 9.45 -34.77
C GLN A 393 -9.89 10.63 -34.56
N ASP A 394 -11.10 10.30 -34.08
CA ASP A 394 -12.11 11.26 -33.66
C ASP A 394 -11.50 12.36 -32.76
N PRO A 395 -11.84 13.65 -32.98
CA PRO A 395 -11.29 14.77 -32.22
C PRO A 395 -11.49 14.66 -30.69
N GLU A 396 -12.60 14.08 -30.25
CA GLU A 396 -12.86 13.86 -28.84
C GLU A 396 -11.90 12.81 -28.25
N ALA A 397 -11.76 11.66 -28.90
CA ALA A 397 -10.82 10.61 -28.48
C ALA A 397 -9.39 11.15 -28.46
N HIS A 398 -8.98 11.92 -29.48
CA HIS A 398 -7.65 12.52 -29.52
C HIS A 398 -7.42 13.49 -28.35
N ARG A 399 -8.42 14.30 -27.98
CA ARG A 399 -8.33 15.22 -26.83
C ARG A 399 -8.15 14.44 -25.51
N GLN A 400 -8.90 13.34 -25.32
CA GLN A 400 -8.79 12.49 -24.13
C GLN A 400 -7.42 11.84 -24.01
N HIS A 401 -6.85 11.33 -25.11
CA HIS A 401 -5.50 10.78 -25.14
C HIS A 401 -4.45 11.86 -24.81
N ARG A 402 -4.59 13.05 -25.39
CA ARG A 402 -3.71 14.19 -25.08
C ARG A 402 -3.78 14.57 -23.60
N ALA A 403 -4.96 14.65 -23.02
CA ALA A 403 -5.12 14.98 -21.59
C ALA A 403 -4.47 13.93 -20.70
N ALA A 404 -4.61 12.63 -21.02
CA ALA A 404 -3.96 11.53 -20.29
C ALA A 404 -2.43 11.62 -20.34
N VAL A 405 -1.87 11.74 -21.55
CA VAL A 405 -0.41 11.77 -21.74
C VAL A 405 0.19 13.05 -21.14
N TRP A 406 -0.33 14.22 -21.47
CA TRP A 406 0.20 15.47 -20.92
C TRP A 406 -0.01 15.59 -19.41
N GLY A 407 -1.14 15.10 -18.88
CA GLY A 407 -1.36 15.02 -17.44
C GLY A 407 -0.29 14.18 -16.74
N ALA A 408 0.02 12.98 -17.27
CA ALA A 408 1.07 12.12 -16.73
C ALA A 408 2.46 12.75 -16.86
N LEU A 409 2.78 13.42 -17.98
CA LEU A 409 4.07 14.10 -18.17
C LEU A 409 4.24 15.31 -17.23
N VAL A 410 3.19 16.11 -17.03
CA VAL A 410 3.21 17.20 -16.04
C VAL A 410 3.43 16.63 -14.63
N THR A 411 2.75 15.51 -14.31
CA THR A 411 2.97 14.81 -13.03
C THR A 411 4.41 14.36 -12.89
N PHE A 412 5.00 13.79 -13.94
CA PHE A 412 6.40 13.35 -13.95
C PHE A 412 7.35 14.52 -13.64
N VAL A 413 7.19 15.65 -14.30
CA VAL A 413 8.02 16.84 -14.04
C VAL A 413 7.87 17.32 -12.60
N LEU A 414 6.64 17.47 -12.12
CA LEU A 414 6.38 17.92 -10.74
C LEU A 414 6.90 16.91 -9.71
N TYR A 415 6.81 15.61 -10.01
CA TYR A 415 7.34 14.56 -9.16
C TYR A 415 8.87 14.62 -9.05
N CYS A 416 9.57 14.76 -10.19
CA CYS A 416 11.02 14.92 -10.21
C CYS A 416 11.48 16.18 -9.48
N LEU A 417 10.75 17.29 -9.59
CA LEU A 417 11.02 18.52 -8.82
C LEU A 417 10.72 18.33 -7.32
N GLY A 418 9.77 17.47 -6.97
CA GLY A 418 9.45 17.15 -5.59
C GLY A 418 10.46 16.25 -4.88
N MET A 419 11.22 15.43 -5.61
CA MET A 419 12.19 14.49 -5.02
C MET A 419 13.30 15.19 -4.20
N PRO A 420 14.00 16.22 -4.69
CA PRO A 420 14.95 16.96 -3.87
C PRO A 420 14.30 17.58 -2.62
N LEU A 421 13.08 18.12 -2.74
CA LEU A 421 12.36 18.71 -1.61
C LEU A 421 12.00 17.66 -0.54
N LEU A 422 11.66 16.44 -0.97
CA LEU A 422 11.42 15.30 -0.07
C LEU A 422 12.67 15.00 0.77
N TYR A 423 13.82 14.84 0.11
CA TYR A 423 15.06 14.49 0.81
C TYR A 423 15.61 15.64 1.66
N MET A 424 15.58 16.89 1.18
CA MET A 424 16.06 18.05 1.94
C MET A 424 15.24 18.31 3.21
N PHE A 425 13.91 18.25 3.12
CA PHE A 425 13.04 18.77 4.19
C PHE A 425 12.21 17.72 4.91
N LYS A 426 11.89 16.58 4.28
CA LYS A 426 10.99 15.58 4.89
C LYS A 426 11.79 14.41 5.47
N LEU A 427 12.69 13.83 4.71
CA LEU A 427 13.57 12.76 5.17
C LEU A 427 14.81 13.30 5.86
N ASN A 428 15.37 14.38 5.34
CA ASN A 428 16.61 15.00 5.79
C ASN A 428 17.75 13.98 5.86
N SER A 429 17.96 13.23 4.75
CA SER A 429 18.90 12.12 4.65
C SER A 429 19.75 12.25 3.39
N ASP A 430 21.05 12.30 3.56
CA ASP A 430 22.07 12.34 2.50
C ASP A 430 22.31 10.96 1.86
N THR A 431 22.01 9.89 2.57
CA THR A 431 22.10 8.51 2.06
C THR A 431 21.04 8.18 1.02
N LEU A 432 20.07 9.07 0.81
CA LEU A 432 18.97 8.91 -0.14
C LEU A 432 18.24 7.57 -0.04
N VAL A 433 17.97 7.12 1.19
CA VAL A 433 17.31 5.85 1.48
C VAL A 433 16.01 5.70 0.65
N SER A 434 15.80 4.54 0.06
CA SER A 434 14.63 4.21 -0.77
C SER A 434 14.42 5.10 -2.01
N PHE A 435 15.44 5.79 -2.52
CA PHE A 435 15.31 6.68 -3.68
C PHE A 435 14.75 5.96 -4.91
N ASP A 436 15.27 4.77 -5.21
CA ASP A 436 14.88 3.99 -6.38
C ASP A 436 13.43 3.48 -6.23
N ARG A 437 13.03 3.08 -5.03
CA ARG A 437 11.64 2.70 -4.71
C ARG A 437 10.67 3.87 -4.94
N TYR A 438 11.02 5.08 -4.50
CA TYR A 438 10.17 6.26 -4.72
C TYR A 438 10.12 6.65 -6.19
N MET A 439 11.26 6.67 -6.90
CA MET A 439 11.25 6.89 -8.35
C MET A 439 10.46 5.82 -9.10
N GLY A 440 10.48 4.57 -8.62
CA GLY A 440 9.69 3.45 -9.12
C GLY A 440 8.18 3.73 -9.17
N ILE A 441 7.62 4.52 -8.25
CA ILE A 441 6.21 4.94 -8.28
C ILE A 441 5.88 5.63 -9.60
N MET A 442 6.66 6.64 -9.95
CA MET A 442 6.39 7.45 -11.14
C MET A 442 6.69 6.70 -12.43
N LEU A 443 7.76 5.92 -12.45
CA LEU A 443 8.11 5.07 -13.59
C LEU A 443 7.03 3.99 -13.83
N THR A 444 6.53 3.36 -12.78
CA THR A 444 5.39 2.44 -12.84
C THR A 444 4.16 3.13 -13.44
N CYS A 445 3.82 4.34 -13.01
CA CYS A 445 2.71 5.12 -13.56
C CYS A 445 2.83 5.30 -15.09
N LEU A 446 4.01 5.69 -15.58
CA LEU A 446 4.23 5.90 -17.02
C LEU A 446 4.16 4.59 -17.81
N ILE A 447 4.76 3.50 -17.31
CA ILE A 447 4.77 2.21 -17.99
C ILE A 447 3.37 1.59 -18.01
N VAL A 448 2.62 1.65 -16.90
CA VAL A 448 1.22 1.21 -16.85
C VAL A 448 0.38 1.99 -17.85
N LEU A 449 0.53 3.31 -17.91
CA LEU A 449 -0.16 4.12 -18.92
C LEU A 449 0.19 3.67 -20.34
N ILE A 450 1.47 3.42 -20.64
CA ILE A 450 1.93 2.91 -21.95
C ILE A 450 1.30 1.55 -22.27
N PHE A 451 1.31 0.61 -21.34
CA PHE A 451 0.73 -0.72 -21.56
C PHE A 451 -0.78 -0.65 -21.79
N LEU A 452 -1.49 0.18 -21.06
CA LEU A 452 -2.93 0.35 -21.22
C LEU A 452 -3.28 1.11 -22.51
N LEU A 453 -2.46 2.07 -22.93
CA LEU A 453 -2.57 2.69 -24.27
C LEU A 453 -2.32 1.67 -25.37
N ALA A 454 -1.29 0.85 -25.25
CA ALA A 454 -0.99 -0.21 -26.19
C ALA A 454 -2.13 -1.23 -26.26
N ALA A 455 -2.67 -1.64 -25.12
CA ALA A 455 -3.81 -2.56 -25.03
C ALA A 455 -5.05 -1.97 -25.75
N ALA A 456 -5.38 -0.71 -25.52
CA ALA A 456 -6.50 -0.04 -26.18
C ALA A 456 -6.30 0.04 -27.70
N TRP A 457 -5.08 0.35 -28.16
CA TRP A 457 -4.74 0.40 -29.58
C TRP A 457 -4.82 -0.98 -30.25
N MET A 458 -4.33 -2.03 -29.57
CA MET A 458 -4.34 -3.41 -30.10
C MET A 458 -5.74 -4.02 -30.16
N GLN A 459 -6.66 -3.64 -29.25
CA GLN A 459 -8.04 -4.14 -29.28
C GLN A 459 -8.80 -3.78 -30.56
N GLU A 460 -8.49 -2.62 -31.15
CA GLU A 460 -9.02 -2.22 -32.46
C GLU A 460 -8.32 -2.97 -33.63
N ARG A 461 -7.17 -3.60 -33.35
CA ARG A 461 -6.30 -4.27 -34.33
C ARG A 461 -5.85 -5.64 -33.81
N PRO A 462 -6.75 -6.64 -33.77
CA PRO A 462 -6.49 -7.91 -33.07
C PRO A 462 -5.23 -8.67 -33.51
N LYS A 463 -4.80 -8.50 -34.76
CA LYS A 463 -3.55 -9.11 -35.23
C LYS A 463 -2.32 -8.59 -34.49
N TRP A 464 -2.34 -7.35 -34.02
CA TRP A 464 -1.27 -6.75 -33.23
C TRP A 464 -1.26 -7.19 -31.77
N MET A 465 -2.36 -7.77 -31.26
CA MET A 465 -2.39 -8.32 -29.90
C MET A 465 -1.36 -9.46 -29.73
N ILE A 466 -1.15 -10.28 -30.76
CA ILE A 466 -0.13 -11.35 -30.72
C ILE A 466 1.27 -10.73 -30.61
N ALA A 467 1.56 -9.71 -31.44
CA ALA A 467 2.84 -9.00 -31.38
C ALA A 467 3.03 -8.29 -30.02
N GLY A 468 1.96 -7.68 -29.46
CA GLY A 468 1.98 -7.05 -28.14
C GLY A 468 2.28 -8.03 -27.03
N VAL A 469 1.65 -9.21 -27.03
CA VAL A 469 1.96 -10.28 -26.09
C VAL A 469 3.40 -10.76 -26.25
N GLY A 470 3.87 -10.94 -27.49
CA GLY A 470 5.28 -11.27 -27.75
C GLY A 470 6.25 -10.25 -27.19
N ALA A 471 5.94 -8.94 -27.34
CA ALA A 471 6.72 -7.87 -26.73
C ALA A 471 6.69 -7.92 -25.20
N CYS A 472 5.52 -8.15 -24.59
CA CYS A 472 5.40 -8.32 -23.12
C CYS A 472 6.24 -9.50 -22.63
N VAL A 473 6.16 -10.66 -23.31
CA VAL A 473 6.96 -11.84 -22.95
C VAL A 473 8.44 -11.54 -23.06
N LEU A 474 8.87 -10.86 -24.12
CA LEU A 474 10.27 -10.47 -24.31
C LEU A 474 10.73 -9.50 -23.20
N ILE A 475 9.95 -8.45 -22.92
CA ILE A 475 10.25 -7.50 -21.85
C ILE A 475 10.31 -8.23 -20.50
N GLY A 476 9.33 -9.08 -20.20
CA GLY A 476 9.33 -9.87 -18.96
C GLY A 476 10.54 -10.79 -18.85
N ALA A 477 10.91 -11.48 -19.95
CA ALA A 477 12.12 -12.31 -19.97
C ALA A 477 13.41 -11.51 -19.74
N MET A 478 13.42 -10.22 -20.11
CA MET A 478 14.58 -9.34 -19.91
C MET A 478 14.59 -8.67 -18.53
N THR A 479 13.43 -8.44 -17.90
CA THR A 479 13.31 -7.60 -16.70
C THR A 479 12.95 -8.37 -15.43
N LEU A 480 12.31 -9.54 -15.55
CA LEU A 480 11.91 -10.34 -14.40
C LEU A 480 13.03 -11.30 -14.00
N ASN A 481 13.40 -11.29 -12.72
CA ASN A 481 14.38 -12.24 -12.20
C ASN A 481 13.76 -13.65 -12.13
N PRO A 482 14.28 -14.63 -12.90
CA PRO A 482 13.69 -15.97 -12.95
C PRO A 482 13.83 -16.72 -11.62
N VAL A 483 14.86 -16.44 -10.82
CA VAL A 483 15.04 -17.06 -9.49
C VAL A 483 13.99 -16.55 -8.52
N ILE A 484 13.80 -15.23 -8.44
CA ILE A 484 12.76 -14.62 -7.59
C ILE A 484 11.37 -15.09 -8.01
N MET A 485 11.09 -15.07 -9.32
CA MET A 485 9.81 -15.56 -9.85
C MET A 485 9.60 -17.04 -9.57
N GLY A 486 10.65 -17.86 -9.71
CA GLY A 486 10.61 -19.29 -9.40
C GLY A 486 10.31 -19.54 -7.92
N LYS A 487 11.06 -18.92 -7.03
CA LYS A 487 10.83 -19.01 -5.57
C LYS A 487 9.41 -18.57 -5.17
N TYR A 488 8.90 -17.50 -5.78
CA TYR A 488 7.55 -17.03 -5.53
C TYR A 488 6.48 -18.04 -5.99
N LEU A 489 6.60 -18.55 -7.22
CA LEU A 489 5.64 -19.50 -7.80
C LEU A 489 5.68 -20.86 -7.09
N ASN A 490 6.86 -21.35 -6.72
CA ASN A 490 7.06 -22.59 -5.97
C ASN A 490 6.80 -22.45 -4.47
N ARG A 491 6.49 -21.23 -3.99
CA ARG A 491 6.26 -20.92 -2.58
C ARG A 491 7.48 -21.17 -1.66
N GLU A 492 8.68 -21.31 -2.20
CA GLU A 492 9.91 -21.49 -1.43
C GLU A 492 10.19 -20.32 -0.48
N SER A 493 9.87 -19.09 -0.90
CA SER A 493 10.00 -17.88 -0.09
C SER A 493 9.17 -17.91 1.21
N ILE A 494 8.12 -18.74 1.29
CA ILE A 494 7.34 -18.91 2.51
C ILE A 494 8.14 -19.68 3.55
N GLY A 495 8.83 -20.74 3.12
CA GLY A 495 9.73 -21.49 4.00
C GLY A 495 10.86 -20.62 4.56
N ASP A 496 11.46 -19.77 3.72
CA ASP A 496 12.48 -18.80 4.15
C ASP A 496 11.92 -17.83 5.23
N GLN A 497 10.68 -17.34 5.05
CA GLN A 497 10.01 -16.48 6.04
C GLN A 497 9.80 -17.18 7.39
N TYR A 498 9.31 -18.41 7.38
CA TYR A 498 9.14 -19.20 8.60
C TYR A 498 10.48 -19.49 9.29
N TYR A 499 11.54 -19.71 8.54
CA TYR A 499 12.88 -19.89 9.11
C TYR A 499 13.37 -18.62 9.81
N VAL A 500 13.25 -17.46 9.17
CA VAL A 500 13.72 -16.18 9.73
C VAL A 500 12.89 -15.75 10.93
N LEU A 501 11.56 -15.87 10.86
CA LEU A 501 10.64 -15.41 11.91
C LEU A 501 10.43 -16.43 13.01
N GLY A 502 10.61 -17.71 12.73
CA GLY A 502 10.44 -18.80 13.71
C GLY A 502 11.33 -18.65 14.94
N ARG A 503 12.44 -17.92 14.84
CA ARG A 503 13.30 -17.60 15.98
C ARG A 503 12.59 -16.78 17.06
N PHE A 504 11.51 -16.05 16.70
CA PHE A 504 10.72 -15.24 17.63
C PHE A 504 9.50 -15.96 18.20
N ASP A 505 9.00 -17.01 17.51
CA ASP A 505 7.69 -17.61 17.74
C ASP A 505 7.48 -18.07 19.19
N THR A 506 8.47 -18.76 19.79
CA THR A 506 8.35 -19.25 21.16
C THR A 506 8.21 -18.10 22.14
N PHE A 507 9.06 -17.09 22.01
CA PHE A 507 9.11 -15.95 22.92
C PHE A 507 7.87 -15.05 22.79
N VAL A 508 7.41 -14.83 21.54
CA VAL A 508 6.15 -14.13 21.26
C VAL A 508 4.94 -14.88 21.82
N ARG A 509 4.92 -16.22 21.68
CA ARG A 509 3.83 -17.06 22.20
C ARG A 509 3.77 -17.00 23.72
N GLU A 510 4.91 -17.13 24.40
CA GLU A 510 4.98 -16.98 25.86
C GLU A 510 4.41 -15.65 26.33
N MET A 511 4.80 -14.54 25.70
CA MET A 511 4.26 -13.21 26.06
C MET A 511 2.74 -13.13 25.80
N ASN A 512 2.26 -13.68 24.69
CA ASN A 512 0.83 -13.68 24.38
C ASN A 512 0.00 -14.55 25.36
N GLU A 513 0.57 -15.66 25.83
CA GLU A 513 -0.04 -16.51 26.87
C GLU A 513 -0.10 -15.77 28.22
N ILE A 514 0.96 -15.06 28.60
CA ILE A 514 1.02 -14.22 29.81
C ILE A 514 0.00 -13.06 29.72
N ALA A 515 -0.07 -12.38 28.58
CA ALA A 515 -0.99 -11.27 28.35
C ALA A 515 -2.46 -11.74 28.30
N GLY A 516 -2.72 -13.02 28.02
CA GLY A 516 -4.08 -13.58 27.99
C GLY A 516 -4.99 -12.98 26.89
N GLY A 517 -4.41 -12.38 25.88
CA GLY A 517 -5.14 -11.68 24.81
C GLY A 517 -5.65 -10.28 25.23
N GLU A 518 -5.23 -9.78 26.37
CA GLU A 518 -5.52 -8.43 26.85
C GLU A 518 -4.46 -7.43 26.36
N GLU A 519 -4.82 -6.15 26.35
CA GLU A 519 -3.86 -5.06 26.19
C GLU A 519 -3.03 -4.94 27.47
N LYS A 520 -1.72 -5.14 27.34
CA LYS A 520 -0.73 -5.02 28.41
C LYS A 520 0.40 -4.12 27.95
N HIS A 521 0.89 -3.26 28.82
CA HIS A 521 2.01 -2.39 28.51
C HIS A 521 3.33 -3.15 28.69
N VAL A 522 4.04 -3.34 27.59
CA VAL A 522 5.28 -4.12 27.54
C VAL A 522 6.44 -3.24 27.11
N TRP A 523 7.48 -3.14 27.95
CA TRP A 523 8.74 -2.53 27.52
C TRP A 523 9.62 -3.60 26.86
N LEU A 524 9.89 -3.42 25.59
CA LEU A 524 10.67 -4.36 24.79
C LEU A 524 12.12 -3.88 24.68
N ILE A 525 13.05 -4.74 25.07
CA ILE A 525 14.51 -4.53 24.98
C ILE A 525 15.11 -5.48 23.97
N ALA A 526 15.87 -4.93 23.01
CA ALA A 526 16.69 -5.66 22.08
C ALA A 526 18.01 -4.88 21.93
N GLN A 527 18.98 -5.18 22.83
CA GLN A 527 20.27 -4.50 22.81
C GLN A 527 21.01 -4.74 21.51
N GLU A 528 21.73 -3.74 21.04
CA GLU A 528 22.48 -3.72 19.78
C GLU A 528 21.63 -3.93 18.51
N SER A 529 20.29 -3.84 18.60
CA SER A 529 19.41 -4.03 17.45
C SER A 529 19.30 -2.75 16.58
N ASP A 530 19.27 -2.95 15.27
CA ASP A 530 18.91 -1.93 14.29
C ASP A 530 17.39 -1.89 14.00
N GLY A 531 16.62 -2.65 14.78
CA GLY A 531 15.17 -2.81 14.64
C GLY A 531 14.75 -4.11 13.98
N SER A 532 15.68 -4.89 13.43
CA SER A 532 15.37 -6.17 12.76
C SER A 532 14.79 -7.22 13.71
N GLU A 533 15.09 -7.14 15.00
CA GLU A 533 14.50 -7.95 16.07
C GLU A 533 13.30 -7.26 16.72
N PHE A 534 13.44 -5.97 17.02
CA PHE A 534 12.44 -5.21 17.75
C PHE A 534 11.07 -5.19 17.05
N TRP A 535 11.05 -4.89 15.75
CA TRP A 535 9.79 -4.72 15.05
C TRP A 535 8.99 -6.02 14.86
N PRO A 536 9.59 -7.17 14.48
CA PRO A 536 8.88 -8.45 14.45
C PRO A 536 8.33 -8.87 15.81
N LEU A 537 9.11 -8.69 16.88
CA LEU A 537 8.67 -8.99 18.25
C LEU A 537 7.47 -8.13 18.65
N ARG A 538 7.58 -6.80 18.47
CA ARG A 538 6.51 -5.87 18.75
C ARG A 538 5.22 -6.19 17.98
N TYR A 539 5.35 -6.51 16.70
CA TYR A 539 4.23 -6.94 15.87
C TYR A 539 3.63 -8.27 16.38
N GLY A 540 4.48 -9.21 16.76
CA GLY A 540 4.08 -10.54 17.24
C GLY A 540 3.24 -10.49 18.51
N ILE A 541 3.62 -9.65 19.48
CA ILE A 541 2.96 -9.55 20.80
C ILE A 541 1.66 -8.74 20.79
N ARG A 542 1.22 -8.18 19.68
CA ARG A 542 -0.09 -7.53 19.66
C ARG A 542 -1.22 -8.52 20.00
N PRO A 543 -2.18 -8.17 20.86
CA PRO A 543 -2.57 -6.82 21.27
C PRO A 543 -1.73 -6.17 22.40
N ALA A 544 -0.87 -6.92 23.08
CA ALA A 544 0.03 -6.30 24.04
C ALA A 544 0.81 -5.17 23.36
N ASN A 545 0.93 -4.04 24.03
CA ASN A 545 1.55 -2.86 23.46
C ASN A 545 3.05 -2.85 23.78
N GLY A 546 3.88 -3.15 22.75
CA GLY A 546 5.28 -2.79 22.81
C GLY A 546 5.41 -1.28 22.64
N GLU A 547 5.72 -0.53 23.69
CA GLU A 547 5.85 0.91 23.56
C GLU A 547 7.10 1.27 22.74
N ILE A 548 6.91 2.22 21.81
CA ILE A 548 7.98 2.71 20.97
C ILE A 548 8.59 3.91 21.68
N ASN A 549 9.49 3.64 22.60
CA ASN A 549 10.47 4.64 22.97
C ASN A 549 11.50 4.78 21.84
N VAL A 550 12.17 5.90 21.79
CA VAL A 550 13.02 6.33 20.67
C VAL A 550 14.24 5.42 20.44
N GLY A 551 14.41 4.33 21.20
CA GLY A 551 15.50 3.37 21.05
C GLY A 551 15.06 1.92 21.19
N PHE A 552 15.71 1.01 20.48
CA PHE A 552 15.53 -0.42 20.64
C PHE A 552 16.42 -0.96 21.75
N SER A 553 17.55 -0.28 21.97
CA SER A 553 18.51 -0.48 23.06
C SER A 553 18.41 0.65 24.07
N ILE A 554 18.76 0.39 25.32
CA ILE A 554 18.87 1.41 26.36
C ILE A 554 20.25 1.33 27.05
N SER A 555 20.74 2.49 27.53
CA SER A 555 21.94 2.58 28.37
C SER A 555 21.82 3.80 29.30
N ASP A 556 22.40 3.72 30.46
CA ASP A 556 22.46 4.81 31.42
C ASP A 556 23.38 5.96 30.93
N HIS A 557 24.43 5.66 30.16
CA HIS A 557 25.50 6.60 29.91
C HIS A 557 25.98 6.71 28.46
N THR A 558 25.66 5.77 27.55
CA THR A 558 26.15 5.79 26.18
C THR A 558 25.07 5.87 25.13
N LYS A 559 25.32 6.62 24.04
CA LYS A 559 24.40 6.75 22.88
C LYS A 559 24.64 5.72 21.80
N SER A 560 25.72 4.96 21.91
CA SER A 560 26.12 4.08 20.84
C SER A 560 26.75 2.82 21.43
N LEU A 561 26.06 1.70 21.22
CA LEU A 561 26.52 0.37 21.64
C LEU A 561 27.35 -0.30 20.54
N TYR A 562 27.18 0.14 19.28
CA TYR A 562 27.91 -0.38 18.12
C TYR A 562 28.19 0.72 17.08
N PRO A 563 29.15 0.53 16.17
CA PRO A 563 29.47 1.53 15.14
C PRO A 563 28.26 1.88 14.25
N GLY A 564 27.89 3.15 14.21
CA GLY A 564 26.73 3.64 13.43
C GLY A 564 25.38 3.54 14.15
N ASP A 565 25.35 3.15 15.40
CA ASP A 565 24.15 3.11 16.22
C ASP A 565 23.56 4.51 16.44
N ILE A 566 22.30 4.64 16.13
CA ILE A 566 21.48 5.85 16.35
C ILE A 566 20.18 5.51 17.12
N TRP A 567 20.05 4.29 17.59
CA TRP A 567 18.82 3.73 18.15
C TRP A 567 18.90 3.48 19.66
N THR A 568 20.07 3.64 20.27
CA THR A 568 20.22 3.52 21.72
C THR A 568 19.67 4.76 22.42
N LEU A 569 18.70 4.54 23.30
CA LEU A 569 18.15 5.56 24.18
C LEU A 569 18.98 5.68 25.44
N ILE A 570 19.49 6.89 25.73
CA ILE A 570 20.08 7.15 27.05
C ILE A 570 18.91 7.36 28.02
N ILE A 571 18.85 6.52 29.03
CA ILE A 571 17.88 6.61 30.10
C ILE A 571 18.52 6.17 31.41
N PRO A 572 18.75 7.08 32.38
CA PRO A 572 19.27 6.72 33.70
C PRO A 572 18.40 5.67 34.40
N ALA A 573 19.02 4.77 35.15
CA ALA A 573 18.31 3.69 35.84
C ALA A 573 17.13 4.16 36.68
N GLU A 574 17.28 5.29 37.40
CA GLU A 574 16.19 5.86 38.20
C GLU A 574 15.07 6.44 37.34
N GLU A 575 15.37 7.02 36.17
CA GLU A 575 14.36 7.50 35.23
C GLU A 575 13.61 6.32 34.63
N TRP A 576 14.31 5.23 34.25
CA TRP A 576 13.67 4.04 33.74
C TRP A 576 12.78 3.37 34.81
N ARG A 577 13.23 3.30 36.06
CA ARG A 577 12.42 2.83 37.18
C ARG A 577 11.10 3.61 37.31
N GLU A 578 11.15 4.92 37.16
CA GLU A 578 9.94 5.76 37.24
C GLU A 578 8.99 5.47 36.07
N LYS A 579 9.51 5.32 34.84
CA LYS A 579 8.72 5.00 33.67
C LYS A 579 8.11 3.60 33.75
N LEU A 580 8.81 2.62 34.34
CA LEU A 580 8.32 1.25 34.49
C LEU A 580 7.02 1.16 35.30
N LYS A 581 6.67 2.17 36.09
CA LYS A 581 5.38 2.21 36.81
C LYS A 581 4.15 2.18 35.89
N ASP A 582 4.31 2.59 34.61
CA ASP A 582 3.26 2.59 33.61
C ASP A 582 3.23 1.30 32.79
N TYR A 583 4.08 0.32 33.13
CA TYR A 583 4.23 -0.93 32.41
C TYR A 583 3.85 -2.15 33.26
N ASP A 584 3.31 -3.17 32.60
CA ASP A 584 3.00 -4.47 33.22
C ASP A 584 4.22 -5.40 33.16
N TYR A 585 4.97 -5.36 32.03
CA TYR A 585 6.05 -6.29 31.75
C TYR A 585 7.25 -5.64 31.08
N VAL A 586 8.43 -6.25 31.28
CA VAL A 586 9.65 -6.01 30.50
C VAL A 586 9.99 -7.31 29.77
N MET A 587 10.17 -7.23 28.47
CA MET A 587 10.50 -8.34 27.59
C MET A 587 11.90 -8.11 27.02
N ILE A 588 12.86 -8.94 27.41
CA ILE A 588 14.26 -8.83 27.00
C ILE A 588 14.54 -9.89 25.92
N TRP A 589 14.72 -9.47 24.67
CA TRP A 589 15.16 -10.34 23.60
C TRP A 589 16.64 -10.63 23.69
N GLN A 590 17.44 -9.59 23.89
CA GLN A 590 18.90 -9.65 24.00
C GLN A 590 19.36 -8.61 25.00
N ALA A 591 20.21 -9.03 25.95
CA ALA A 591 20.89 -8.18 26.89
C ALA A 591 22.41 -8.23 26.62
N ASP A 592 23.07 -7.08 26.64
CA ASP A 592 24.52 -6.95 26.64
C ASP A 592 25.08 -6.71 28.04
N ASP A 593 26.39 -6.64 28.17
CA ASP A 593 27.04 -6.39 29.47
C ASP A 593 26.75 -4.99 29.99
N THR A 594 26.65 -3.99 29.09
CA THR A 594 26.27 -2.61 29.45
C THR A 594 24.89 -2.58 30.12
N PHE A 595 23.89 -3.26 29.53
CA PHE A 595 22.56 -3.34 30.13
C PHE A 595 22.56 -4.01 31.50
N ARG A 596 23.32 -5.11 31.63
CA ARG A 596 23.44 -5.83 32.91
C ARG A 596 24.08 -4.99 34.01
N GLU A 597 25.10 -4.19 33.66
CA GLU A 597 25.78 -3.27 34.60
C GLU A 597 24.90 -2.07 34.95
N ASP A 598 24.32 -1.40 33.96
CA ASP A 598 23.56 -0.16 34.13
C ASP A 598 22.27 -0.37 34.95
N TYR A 599 21.60 -1.52 34.77
CA TYR A 599 20.24 -1.71 35.28
C TYR A 599 20.09 -2.85 36.31
N ALA A 600 21.18 -3.49 36.74
CA ALA A 600 21.16 -4.57 37.74
C ALA A 600 20.29 -4.30 38.96
N ALA A 601 20.33 -3.06 39.49
CA ALA A 601 19.61 -2.65 40.67
C ALA A 601 18.07 -2.57 40.49
N LEU A 602 17.56 -2.70 39.30
CA LEU A 602 16.12 -2.70 39.01
C LEU A 602 15.52 -4.12 38.99
N PHE A 603 16.33 -5.15 39.08
CA PHE A 603 15.87 -6.53 39.09
C PHE A 603 15.90 -7.10 40.51
N GLU A 604 14.89 -7.89 40.88
CA GLU A 604 14.85 -8.59 42.18
C GLU A 604 16.10 -9.47 42.36
N ASN A 605 16.46 -10.17 41.27
CA ASN A 605 17.72 -10.92 41.19
C ASN A 605 18.47 -10.56 39.91
N PRO A 606 19.56 -9.78 39.96
CA PRO A 606 20.35 -9.41 38.80
C PRO A 606 20.87 -10.57 37.95
N ALA A 607 21.07 -11.76 38.55
CA ALA A 607 21.49 -12.95 37.83
C ALA A 607 20.43 -13.48 36.83
N ASP A 608 19.18 -13.01 36.96
CA ASP A 608 18.09 -13.39 36.06
C ASP A 608 18.08 -12.59 34.74
N ILE A 609 18.93 -11.57 34.62
CA ILE A 609 19.06 -10.78 33.38
C ILE A 609 19.71 -11.63 32.30
N ALA A 610 18.91 -12.24 31.46
CA ALA A 610 19.36 -13.10 30.38
C ALA A 610 18.55 -12.83 29.09
N ASP A 611 19.07 -13.30 27.97
CA ASP A 611 18.36 -13.25 26.69
C ASP A 611 17.07 -14.07 26.78
N ARG A 612 16.05 -13.61 26.07
CA ARG A 612 14.73 -14.25 25.97
C ARG A 612 14.07 -14.48 27.34
N THR A 613 14.07 -13.45 28.18
CA THR A 613 13.42 -13.45 29.49
C THR A 613 12.29 -12.43 29.56
N ILE A 614 11.24 -12.76 30.33
CA ILE A 614 10.11 -11.88 30.59
C ILE A 614 10.03 -11.62 32.10
N PHE A 615 9.87 -10.37 32.45
CA PHE A 615 9.75 -9.90 33.81
C PHE A 615 8.41 -9.20 34.02
N ALA A 616 7.78 -9.41 35.17
CA ALA A 616 6.69 -8.57 35.64
C ALA A 616 7.25 -7.33 36.37
N VAL A 617 6.58 -6.22 36.23
CA VAL A 617 6.85 -5.02 37.04
C VAL A 617 6.08 -5.15 38.34
N ASN A 618 6.78 -5.33 39.47
CA ASN A 618 6.17 -5.31 40.79
C ASN A 618 5.90 -3.86 41.22
N HIS A 619 4.66 -3.42 41.12
CA HIS A 619 4.27 -2.04 41.47
C HIS A 619 4.41 -1.68 42.96
N ASN A 620 4.65 -2.67 43.84
CA ASN A 620 4.88 -2.39 45.28
C ASN A 620 6.35 -2.07 45.57
N THR A 621 7.27 -2.83 44.91
CA THR A 621 8.71 -2.68 45.13
C THR A 621 9.40 -1.87 44.03
N ASN A 622 8.74 -1.67 42.90
CA ASN A 622 9.28 -1.12 41.64
C ASN A 622 10.52 -1.92 41.14
N LEU A 623 10.51 -3.23 41.38
CA LEU A 623 11.52 -4.17 40.89
C LEU A 623 10.93 -5.07 39.79
N LEU A 624 11.80 -5.60 38.97
CA LEU A 624 11.48 -6.55 37.91
C LEU A 624 11.62 -7.97 38.43
N GLU A 625 10.52 -8.72 38.43
CA GLU A 625 10.43 -10.12 38.88
C GLU A 625 10.35 -11.04 37.67
N ARG A 626 11.26 -12.01 37.57
CA ARG A 626 11.29 -12.97 36.46
C ARG A 626 10.03 -13.84 36.47
N ILE A 627 9.35 -13.93 35.31
CA ILE A 627 8.19 -14.80 35.12
C ILE A 627 8.59 -16.04 34.33
N THR A 628 9.23 -15.86 33.18
CA THR A 628 9.63 -16.94 32.30
C THR A 628 10.99 -16.67 31.66
N GLY A 629 11.59 -17.70 31.10
CA GLY A 629 12.83 -17.69 30.33
C GLY A 629 13.52 -19.06 30.39
N THR A 630 14.33 -19.35 29.39
CA THR A 630 15.23 -20.53 29.46
C THR A 630 16.15 -20.41 30.66
N GLU A 631 16.33 -21.49 31.44
CA GLU A 631 17.37 -21.48 32.45
C GLU A 631 18.70 -21.12 31.78
N PRO A 632 19.53 -20.25 32.41
CA PRO A 632 20.84 -19.91 31.87
C PRO A 632 21.66 -21.21 31.81
N GLY A 633 21.89 -21.69 30.56
CA GLY A 633 22.69 -22.87 30.29
C GLY A 633 24.19 -22.58 30.38
#